data_ecbe60c3374f45e641654e86f4896f55
#
_entry.id   ecbe60c3374f45e641654e86f4896f55
#
_cell.length_a   1.000
_cell.length_b   1.000
_cell.length_c   1.000
_cell.angle_alpha   90.00
_cell.angle_beta   90.00
_cell.angle_gamma   90.00
#
_symmetry.space_group_name_H-M   'P 1'
#
loop_
_entity.id
_entity.type
_entity.pdbx_description
1 polymer ?
#
loop_
_entity_poly.entity_id
_entity_poly.type
_entity_poly.pdbx_seq_one_letter_code
_entity_poly.pdbx_strand_id
1 'polypeptide(L)'
;MLRLDQIKKDYLMKDNVVHAIKGLSICFRKSEFVSILGPSGCGKTTLLNIIGGLDHATSGDLLINGKSTKNFKDHDWDIYRNHSIGFIFQSYNLIPHQNILSNVELSLTIGGVSKEERTRRAKQALDRVGLHGLYNKKPNQLSGGQCQRVAIARALVNEPEILLADEPTGALDSETSVQIMDLIKEISKDKLVIMVTHNPDLAMKYSTRIVKLLDGELLEDSAPYSIEEEEKERKVIPVQESVNHELLTSGLEKKVEKKEFAKMSWWTAFKLSAKNLVSKMKRTVMTVIASSVGIVGVSAVLSVSYGVNGYIESIQDELLSGNPVYVATQSMDLSSLMNSMGVQEQAQAVKESVEDGYVNVDFLTETLIKRAKEAGSAMISNDITKDYEAFIDNMPDSFYQDIVKSYSINITNNIYTEDDITGQTKSAFSLSAIRSFATSILEKKLSQAGYSAYSSLVSSYGSTFSQSLNNADYLLSQYDVVKGSVAQKEDEMMIVLSSNQELQDFQLTLLGYYGQEDFLNIVRRFNDEEYDKDAFEEKRRFTLDSLMNKRFTYYPNDTVFTKVEDPMESMTRPYYYSYYEDSSWNSGFNFKITGILKPKKDRQYSSLEPGFYYTPAFAKRFIKDNLKSSISTYISDFIAAQKEEGNEVDGYSSYILTTMGTTQAMGIYYQYDYELEGTTYLGNYALVGSSNSLSSILSSFIGSSSGNSMSTANLSLNAVGGSDHPTRITIYPNDFKNKYLVTDYLDKWNNKEDIVLPDRTIKAEERDKVTYNDNLEVIISIIKTMIDIVTIALIAFTALSLVVSTVMIAIIIYVSVMERIKEIGVIRAMGGRKKDVSRLFNAEAWMLGLFSGVFGIAITYVIQTVLNFIIGLNFANIGMIANLPILAALIVILISILLTAIAGIIPAASAARKDPVVALRTE
;
A
#
# COMPACT_ATOMS: atom_id res chain seq x y z
N MET A 1 43.69 -55.28 3.71
CA MET A 1 42.75 -54.28 3.11
C MET A 1 41.76 -53.80 4.15
N LEU A 2 40.99 -54.68 4.79
CA LEU A 2 40.00 -54.32 5.82
C LEU A 2 40.30 -55.16 7.08
N ARG A 3 40.37 -54.46 8.22
CA ARG A 3 40.65 -55.13 9.55
C ARG A 3 39.78 -54.54 10.66
N LEU A 4 39.17 -55.39 11.38
CA LEU A 4 38.45 -55.13 12.61
C LEU A 4 39.35 -55.48 13.82
N ASP A 5 39.52 -54.55 14.73
CA ASP A 5 40.35 -54.78 15.94
C ASP A 5 39.53 -54.46 17.22
N GLN A 6 39.15 -55.50 17.92
CA GLN A 6 38.40 -55.47 19.18
C GLN A 6 37.13 -54.60 19.11
N ILE A 7 36.41 -54.72 17.97
CA ILE A 7 35.16 -53.93 17.75
C ILE A 7 34.09 -54.37 18.76
N LYS A 8 33.58 -53.34 19.49
CA LYS A 8 32.39 -53.50 20.36
C LYS A 8 31.31 -52.55 19.91
N LYS A 9 30.05 -52.99 20.04
CA LYS A 9 28.88 -52.13 19.77
C LYS A 9 27.82 -52.36 20.82
N ASP A 10 27.50 -51.29 21.52
CA ASP A 10 26.45 -51.25 22.54
C ASP A 10 25.34 -50.30 22.10
N TYR A 11 24.09 -50.71 22.23
CA TYR A 11 22.92 -49.88 22.04
C TYR A 11 22.27 -49.58 23.39
N LEU A 12 22.15 -48.33 23.73
CA LEU A 12 21.45 -47.86 24.94
C LEU A 12 19.94 -47.83 24.65
N MET A 13 19.19 -48.69 25.32
CA MET A 13 17.72 -48.65 25.36
C MET A 13 17.32 -48.20 26.75
N LYS A 14 16.36 -47.33 26.89
CA LYS A 14 15.92 -46.60 28.13
C LYS A 14 16.45 -47.14 29.45
N ASP A 15 16.34 -48.44 29.73
CA ASP A 15 16.75 -49.07 30.99
C ASP A 15 17.75 -50.24 30.83
N ASN A 16 18.11 -50.58 29.58
CA ASN A 16 18.99 -51.74 29.31
C ASN A 16 20.04 -51.41 28.25
N VAL A 17 21.22 -51.99 28.40
CA VAL A 17 22.30 -51.95 27.39
C VAL A 17 22.30 -53.25 26.64
N VAL A 18 22.13 -53.20 25.31
CA VAL A 18 22.22 -54.36 24.43
C VAL A 18 23.62 -54.43 23.82
N HIS A 19 24.42 -55.41 24.20
CA HIS A 19 25.76 -55.66 23.65
C HIS A 19 25.63 -56.42 22.32
N ALA A 20 25.56 -55.68 21.19
CA ALA A 20 25.35 -56.24 19.87
C ALA A 20 26.63 -56.89 19.29
N ILE A 21 27.81 -56.38 19.66
CA ILE A 21 29.13 -56.93 19.29
C ILE A 21 30.06 -56.81 20.50
N LYS A 22 30.79 -57.87 20.86
CA LYS A 22 31.50 -57.99 22.16
C LYS A 22 33.03 -58.09 22.01
N GLY A 23 33.65 -57.35 21.11
CA GLY A 23 35.11 -57.35 20.93
C GLY A 23 35.59 -58.23 19.79
N LEU A 24 35.04 -58.06 18.61
CA LEU A 24 35.32 -58.86 17.43
C LEU A 24 36.58 -58.38 16.72
N SER A 25 37.47 -59.31 16.38
CA SER A 25 38.68 -59.06 15.59
C SER A 25 38.70 -59.98 14.38
N ILE A 26 38.70 -59.41 13.18
CA ILE A 26 38.71 -60.16 11.90
C ILE A 26 39.55 -59.35 10.86
N CYS A 27 40.40 -60.04 10.09
CA CYS A 27 41.10 -59.47 8.92
C CYS A 27 40.49 -60.07 7.62
N PHE A 28 40.34 -59.25 6.59
CA PHE A 28 39.80 -59.64 5.28
C PHE A 28 40.87 -59.50 4.20
N ARG A 29 40.89 -60.48 3.26
CA ARG A 29 41.73 -60.44 2.06
C ARG A 29 41.20 -59.47 1.02
N LYS A 30 42.01 -59.08 0.07
CA LYS A 30 41.67 -58.11 -0.97
C LYS A 30 40.56 -58.58 -1.92
N SER A 31 40.53 -59.85 -2.22
CA SER A 31 39.50 -60.52 -3.00
C SER A 31 39.16 -61.86 -2.41
N GLU A 32 37.98 -61.93 -1.78
CA GLU A 32 37.40 -63.15 -1.22
C GLU A 32 35.89 -63.03 -1.10
N PHE A 33 35.19 -64.15 -1.02
CA PHE A 33 33.77 -64.18 -0.71
C PHE A 33 33.59 -64.68 0.71
N VAL A 34 33.30 -63.73 1.62
CA VAL A 34 33.11 -64.06 3.04
C VAL A 34 31.64 -64.06 3.39
N SER A 35 31.11 -65.18 3.94
CA SER A 35 29.78 -65.20 4.51
C SER A 35 29.86 -65.15 6.04
N ILE A 36 29.14 -64.18 6.62
CA ILE A 36 28.93 -64.09 8.07
C ILE A 36 27.60 -64.80 8.39
N LEU A 37 27.71 -65.94 9.03
CA LEU A 37 26.61 -66.83 9.31
C LEU A 37 26.25 -66.79 10.82
N GLY A 38 24.96 -66.79 11.17
CA GLY A 38 24.50 -66.88 12.56
C GLY A 38 23.01 -66.71 12.70
N PRO A 39 22.42 -67.00 13.85
CA PRO A 39 21.01 -66.84 14.09
C PRO A 39 20.53 -65.39 14.01
N SER A 40 19.24 -65.15 13.88
CA SER A 40 18.67 -63.79 13.89
C SER A 40 18.99 -63.09 15.22
N GLY A 41 19.40 -61.85 15.17
CA GLY A 41 19.75 -61.05 16.36
C GLY A 41 21.19 -61.15 16.86
N CYS A 42 22.05 -62.06 16.35
CA CYS A 42 23.41 -62.21 16.80
C CYS A 42 24.43 -61.09 16.40
N GLY A 43 23.99 -59.97 15.83
CA GLY A 43 24.82 -58.80 15.52
C GLY A 43 25.35 -58.71 14.07
N LYS A 44 24.96 -59.62 13.13
CA LYS A 44 25.46 -59.66 11.75
C LYS A 44 25.26 -58.35 10.97
N THR A 45 24.03 -57.87 10.90
CA THR A 45 23.70 -56.59 10.22
C THR A 45 24.38 -55.41 10.91
N THR A 46 24.52 -55.43 12.23
CA THR A 46 25.25 -54.41 13.00
C THR A 46 26.73 -54.38 12.57
N LEU A 47 27.36 -55.53 12.45
CA LEU A 47 28.73 -55.66 11.98
C LEU A 47 28.87 -55.14 10.55
N LEU A 48 27.95 -55.50 9.66
CA LEU A 48 27.97 -55.06 8.26
C LEU A 48 27.81 -53.51 8.17
N ASN A 49 26.95 -52.92 9.01
CA ASN A 49 26.75 -51.45 9.08
C ASN A 49 28.01 -50.75 9.62
N ILE A 50 28.75 -51.30 10.56
CA ILE A 50 30.02 -50.74 11.04
C ILE A 50 31.07 -50.82 9.94
N ILE A 51 31.21 -51.92 9.25
CA ILE A 51 32.14 -52.11 8.13
C ILE A 51 31.80 -51.13 7.01
N GLY A 52 30.49 -50.92 6.72
CA GLY A 52 30.00 -49.98 5.72
C GLY A 52 30.07 -48.49 6.13
N GLY A 53 30.42 -48.18 7.39
CA GLY A 53 30.46 -46.84 7.91
C GLY A 53 29.06 -46.21 8.03
N LEU A 54 28.02 -47.02 8.10
CA LEU A 54 26.62 -46.57 8.37
C LEU A 54 26.38 -46.39 9.85
N ASP A 55 27.06 -47.18 10.69
CA ASP A 55 27.07 -47.10 12.15
C ASP A 55 28.52 -47.02 12.64
N HIS A 56 28.73 -46.60 13.86
CA HIS A 56 30.04 -46.48 14.51
C HIS A 56 30.20 -47.49 15.65
N ALA A 57 31.39 -48.08 15.79
CA ALA A 57 31.73 -48.88 16.92
C ALA A 57 31.70 -48.06 18.23
N THR A 58 31.27 -48.69 19.34
CA THR A 58 31.35 -48.06 20.67
C THR A 58 32.80 -48.05 21.17
N SER A 59 33.57 -49.09 20.87
CA SER A 59 35.01 -49.18 21.13
C SER A 59 35.67 -50.13 20.13
N GLY A 60 37.01 -50.20 20.10
CA GLY A 60 37.78 -50.91 19.10
C GLY A 60 38.21 -49.98 17.95
N ASP A 61 38.74 -50.58 16.87
CA ASP A 61 39.19 -49.85 15.69
C ASP A 61 38.87 -50.59 14.39
N LEU A 62 38.39 -49.86 13.43
CA LEU A 62 38.22 -50.33 12.04
C LEU A 62 39.38 -49.75 11.21
N LEU A 63 40.24 -50.56 10.64
CA LEU A 63 41.32 -50.13 9.77
C LEU A 63 40.96 -50.42 8.32
N ILE A 64 41.05 -49.37 7.50
CA ILE A 64 40.78 -49.42 6.05
C ILE A 64 42.09 -49.10 5.32
N ASN A 65 42.58 -50.01 4.52
CA ASN A 65 43.89 -49.85 3.87
C ASN A 65 45.01 -49.41 4.81
N GLY A 66 44.96 -49.93 6.06
CA GLY A 66 45.93 -49.62 7.12
C GLY A 66 45.76 -48.28 7.81
N LYS A 67 44.72 -47.50 7.49
CA LYS A 67 44.37 -46.23 8.17
C LYS A 67 43.27 -46.50 9.21
N SER A 68 43.46 -46.05 10.43
CA SER A 68 42.46 -46.08 11.51
C SER A 68 41.28 -45.15 11.24
N THR A 69 40.07 -45.66 11.45
CA THR A 69 38.85 -44.84 11.29
C THR A 69 38.49 -43.98 12.51
N LYS A 70 39.26 -44.12 13.64
CA LYS A 70 39.05 -43.30 14.87
C LYS A 70 39.11 -41.80 14.60
N ASN A 71 39.88 -41.36 13.62
CA ASN A 71 40.07 -39.97 13.23
C ASN A 71 39.21 -39.54 12.05
N PHE A 72 38.37 -40.43 11.52
CA PHE A 72 37.47 -40.10 10.39
C PHE A 72 36.41 -39.10 10.83
N LYS A 73 36.25 -38.03 10.03
CA LYS A 73 35.16 -37.07 10.13
C LYS A 73 33.99 -37.54 9.26
N ASP A 74 32.82 -36.96 9.44
CA ASP A 74 31.63 -37.26 8.61
C ASP A 74 31.96 -37.24 7.09
N HIS A 75 32.84 -36.39 6.65
CA HIS A 75 33.25 -36.27 5.27
C HIS A 75 34.03 -37.48 4.75
N ASP A 76 34.93 -38.04 5.59
CA ASP A 76 35.75 -39.20 5.23
C ASP A 76 34.87 -40.45 5.10
N TRP A 77 33.85 -40.58 6.00
CA TRP A 77 32.85 -41.61 5.91
C TRP A 77 31.95 -41.46 4.68
N ASP A 78 31.59 -40.21 4.27
CA ASP A 78 30.80 -39.99 3.05
C ASP A 78 31.56 -40.40 1.80
N ILE A 79 32.89 -40.10 1.72
CA ILE A 79 33.79 -40.53 0.63
C ILE A 79 33.91 -42.05 0.60
N TYR A 80 34.17 -42.66 1.78
CA TYR A 80 34.30 -44.12 1.90
C TYR A 80 33.06 -44.83 1.38
N ARG A 81 31.86 -44.40 1.80
CA ARG A 81 30.59 -44.99 1.34
C ARG A 81 30.34 -44.78 -0.16
N ASN A 82 30.82 -43.67 -0.72
CA ASN A 82 30.54 -43.37 -2.13
C ASN A 82 31.49 -44.09 -3.09
N HIS A 83 32.80 -44.22 -2.72
CA HIS A 83 33.82 -44.73 -3.62
C HIS A 83 34.30 -46.12 -3.29
N SER A 84 34.38 -46.49 -2.01
CA SER A 84 35.00 -47.77 -1.60
C SER A 84 33.99 -48.89 -1.33
N ILE A 85 32.75 -48.52 -1.00
CA ILE A 85 31.72 -49.47 -0.62
C ILE A 85 30.58 -49.50 -1.63
N GLY A 86 30.17 -50.72 -2.02
CA GLY A 86 28.88 -51.03 -2.62
C GLY A 86 27.98 -51.72 -1.63
N PHE A 87 26.80 -51.20 -1.36
CA PHE A 87 25.87 -51.77 -0.35
C PHE A 87 24.63 -52.37 -1.01
N ILE A 88 24.37 -53.68 -0.80
CA ILE A 88 23.16 -54.41 -1.19
C ILE A 88 22.35 -54.62 0.09
N PHE A 89 21.23 -53.98 0.20
CA PHE A 89 20.35 -54.04 1.37
C PHE A 89 19.39 -55.24 1.30
N GLN A 90 18.94 -55.73 2.41
CA GLN A 90 17.94 -56.78 2.55
C GLN A 90 16.62 -56.41 1.82
N SER A 91 16.10 -55.20 2.06
CA SER A 91 15.05 -54.61 1.24
C SER A 91 15.70 -53.81 0.12
N TYR A 92 15.25 -53.93 -1.09
CA TYR A 92 15.87 -53.31 -2.29
C TYR A 92 16.20 -51.81 -2.15
N ASN A 93 15.47 -51.13 -1.30
CA ASN A 93 15.62 -49.68 -1.01
C ASN A 93 15.76 -48.83 -2.30
N LEU A 94 14.92 -49.14 -3.28
CA LEU A 94 14.81 -48.36 -4.52
C LEU A 94 13.82 -47.22 -4.31
N ILE A 95 14.10 -46.08 -4.94
CA ILE A 95 13.22 -44.89 -4.93
C ILE A 95 12.03 -45.15 -5.83
N PRO A 96 10.78 -45.32 -5.32
CA PRO A 96 9.67 -45.85 -6.12
C PRO A 96 9.20 -44.98 -7.27
N HIS A 97 9.35 -43.65 -7.13
CA HIS A 97 8.91 -42.67 -8.15
C HIS A 97 9.96 -42.44 -9.25
N GLN A 98 11.17 -42.95 -9.11
CA GLN A 98 12.23 -42.87 -10.10
C GLN A 98 12.26 -44.18 -10.93
N ASN A 99 12.68 -44.08 -12.23
CA ASN A 99 12.96 -45.26 -13.02
C ASN A 99 14.26 -45.93 -12.58
N ILE A 100 14.51 -47.17 -13.07
CA ILE A 100 15.67 -47.93 -12.62
C ILE A 100 16.99 -47.28 -13.03
N LEU A 101 17.06 -46.68 -14.19
CA LEU A 101 18.23 -45.93 -14.61
C LEU A 101 18.55 -44.78 -13.62
N SER A 102 17.54 -44.01 -13.21
CA SER A 102 17.74 -42.91 -12.25
C SER A 102 18.12 -43.43 -10.85
N ASN A 103 17.62 -44.59 -10.44
CA ASN A 103 18.01 -45.23 -9.19
C ASN A 103 19.49 -45.63 -9.17
N VAL A 104 20.04 -46.11 -10.31
CA VAL A 104 21.46 -46.45 -10.44
C VAL A 104 22.31 -45.17 -10.62
N GLU A 105 21.87 -44.23 -11.42
CA GLU A 105 22.53 -42.94 -11.59
C GLU A 105 22.70 -42.14 -10.29
N LEU A 106 21.91 -42.42 -9.26
CA LEU A 106 21.91 -41.67 -8.01
C LEU A 106 23.27 -41.69 -7.31
N SER A 107 23.92 -42.89 -7.25
CA SER A 107 25.25 -43.03 -6.65
C SER A 107 26.30 -42.16 -7.37
N LEU A 108 26.26 -42.16 -8.73
CA LEU A 108 27.15 -41.34 -9.55
C LEU A 108 26.83 -39.83 -9.46
N THR A 109 25.53 -39.51 -9.25
CA THR A 109 25.07 -38.13 -9.05
C THR A 109 25.63 -37.53 -7.77
N ILE A 110 25.64 -38.32 -6.69
CA ILE A 110 26.26 -37.98 -5.41
C ILE A 110 27.76 -37.80 -5.57
N GLY A 111 28.40 -38.65 -6.39
CA GLY A 111 29.82 -38.60 -6.74
C GLY A 111 30.21 -37.42 -7.67
N GLY A 112 29.24 -36.60 -8.13
CA GLY A 112 29.49 -35.43 -8.96
C GLY A 112 29.85 -35.72 -10.43
N VAL A 113 29.56 -36.94 -10.94
CA VAL A 113 29.82 -37.38 -12.30
C VAL A 113 28.93 -36.61 -13.29
N SER A 114 29.47 -36.27 -14.49
CA SER A 114 28.70 -35.59 -15.53
C SER A 114 27.49 -36.39 -16.02
N LYS A 115 26.48 -35.73 -16.56
CA LYS A 115 25.22 -36.41 -16.94
C LYS A 115 25.46 -37.50 -18.01
N GLU A 116 26.26 -37.21 -19.00
CA GLU A 116 26.56 -38.14 -20.09
C GLU A 116 27.26 -39.42 -19.58
N GLU A 117 28.30 -39.23 -18.78
CA GLU A 117 29.10 -40.32 -18.23
C GLU A 117 28.32 -41.17 -17.21
N ARG A 118 27.52 -40.54 -16.32
CA ARG A 118 26.71 -41.31 -15.38
C ARG A 118 25.61 -42.12 -16.06
N THR A 119 24.95 -41.57 -17.12
CA THR A 119 23.97 -42.31 -17.89
C THR A 119 24.60 -43.49 -18.62
N ARG A 120 25.81 -43.32 -19.19
CA ARG A 120 26.57 -44.36 -19.82
C ARG A 120 26.94 -45.50 -18.84
N ARG A 121 27.53 -45.13 -17.68
CA ARG A 121 27.91 -46.10 -16.64
C ARG A 121 26.69 -46.82 -16.02
N ALA A 122 25.62 -46.09 -15.75
CA ALA A 122 24.42 -46.65 -15.19
C ALA A 122 23.76 -47.69 -16.14
N LYS A 123 23.74 -47.42 -17.44
CA LYS A 123 23.28 -48.40 -18.47
C LYS A 123 24.18 -49.61 -18.49
N GLN A 124 25.48 -49.44 -18.54
CA GLN A 124 26.44 -50.52 -18.48
C GLN A 124 26.29 -51.39 -17.23
N ALA A 125 26.09 -50.79 -16.07
CA ALA A 125 25.85 -51.54 -14.84
C ALA A 125 24.52 -52.32 -14.86
N LEU A 126 23.45 -51.75 -15.42
CA LEU A 126 22.16 -52.45 -15.61
C LEU A 126 22.27 -53.58 -16.63
N ASP A 127 23.02 -53.42 -17.73
CA ASP A 127 23.23 -54.45 -18.71
C ASP A 127 24.06 -55.61 -18.15
N ARG A 128 25.06 -55.32 -17.32
CA ARG A 128 25.91 -56.34 -16.63
C ARG A 128 25.08 -57.25 -15.70
N VAL A 129 23.97 -56.73 -15.12
CA VAL A 129 23.08 -57.53 -14.24
C VAL A 129 21.89 -58.11 -15.03
N GLY A 130 21.90 -58.07 -16.38
CA GLY A 130 20.88 -58.65 -17.24
C GLY A 130 19.54 -57.87 -17.30
N LEU A 131 19.57 -56.54 -17.15
CA LEU A 131 18.40 -55.68 -17.23
C LEU A 131 18.44 -54.80 -18.49
N HIS A 132 18.96 -55.30 -19.58
CA HIS A 132 19.04 -54.58 -20.85
C HIS A 132 17.64 -54.16 -21.36
N GLY A 133 17.50 -52.90 -21.81
CA GLY A 133 16.26 -52.35 -22.39
C GLY A 133 15.16 -51.95 -21.35
N LEU A 134 15.35 -52.31 -20.05
CA LEU A 134 14.35 -51.96 -19.00
C LEU A 134 14.57 -50.60 -18.33
N TYR A 135 15.49 -49.77 -18.81
CA TYR A 135 15.99 -48.55 -18.15
C TYR A 135 14.91 -47.57 -17.67
N ASN A 136 13.78 -47.46 -18.42
CA ASN A 136 12.69 -46.53 -18.11
C ASN A 136 11.60 -47.08 -17.20
N LYS A 137 11.66 -48.39 -16.86
CA LYS A 137 10.70 -49.00 -15.92
C LYS A 137 10.90 -48.48 -14.51
N LYS A 138 9.80 -48.40 -13.75
CA LYS A 138 9.82 -48.08 -12.32
C LYS A 138 9.90 -49.33 -11.48
N PRO A 139 10.38 -49.27 -10.20
CA PRO A 139 10.48 -50.43 -9.31
C PRO A 139 9.19 -51.23 -9.18
N ASN A 140 8.04 -50.59 -9.13
CA ASN A 140 6.72 -51.23 -9.05
C ASN A 140 6.28 -51.98 -10.34
N GLN A 141 7.06 -51.93 -11.41
CA GLN A 141 6.83 -52.62 -12.68
C GLN A 141 7.77 -53.82 -12.87
N LEU A 142 8.56 -54.15 -11.84
CA LEU A 142 9.59 -55.17 -11.85
C LEU A 142 9.26 -56.27 -10.88
N SER A 143 9.77 -57.50 -11.16
CA SER A 143 9.76 -58.60 -10.17
C SER A 143 10.75 -58.31 -9.04
N GLY A 144 10.60 -59.00 -7.89
CA GLY A 144 11.52 -58.91 -6.76
C GLY A 144 12.97 -59.15 -7.15
N GLY A 145 13.25 -60.17 -7.96
CA GLY A 145 14.59 -60.50 -8.44
C GLY A 145 15.16 -59.42 -9.39
N GLN A 146 14.28 -58.79 -10.22
CA GLN A 146 14.70 -57.67 -11.07
C GLN A 146 15.03 -56.44 -10.20
N CYS A 147 14.23 -56.17 -9.14
CA CYS A 147 14.53 -55.10 -8.17
C CYS A 147 15.87 -55.34 -7.48
N GLN A 148 16.18 -56.57 -7.11
CA GLN A 148 17.45 -56.92 -6.47
C GLN A 148 18.64 -56.73 -7.46
N ARG A 149 18.48 -57.10 -8.72
CA ARG A 149 19.48 -56.83 -9.76
C ARG A 149 19.71 -55.30 -9.96
N VAL A 150 18.67 -54.49 -9.86
CA VAL A 150 18.84 -52.99 -9.88
C VAL A 150 19.63 -52.54 -8.65
N ALA A 151 19.37 -53.09 -7.46
CA ALA A 151 20.10 -52.76 -6.23
C ALA A 151 21.60 -53.17 -6.36
N ILE A 152 21.90 -54.33 -6.96
CA ILE A 152 23.24 -54.76 -7.27
C ILE A 152 23.91 -53.82 -8.28
N ALA A 153 23.24 -53.46 -9.37
CA ALA A 153 23.77 -52.50 -10.36
C ALA A 153 24.09 -51.15 -9.70
N ARG A 154 23.24 -50.69 -8.81
CA ARG A 154 23.46 -49.44 -8.04
C ARG A 154 24.66 -49.52 -7.12
N ALA A 155 24.89 -50.68 -6.48
CA ALA A 155 26.06 -50.94 -5.63
C ALA A 155 27.38 -50.98 -6.46
N LEU A 156 27.31 -51.48 -7.69
CA LEU A 156 28.51 -51.68 -8.55
C LEU A 156 28.89 -50.45 -9.40
N VAL A 157 27.98 -49.52 -9.63
CA VAL A 157 28.13 -48.45 -10.64
C VAL A 157 29.31 -47.49 -10.36
N ASN A 158 29.74 -47.37 -9.10
CA ASN A 158 30.95 -46.62 -8.67
C ASN A 158 32.22 -47.48 -8.66
N GLU A 159 32.15 -48.75 -9.10
CA GLU A 159 33.28 -49.70 -9.10
C GLU A 159 33.93 -49.87 -7.71
N PRO A 160 33.17 -50.17 -6.66
CA PRO A 160 33.69 -50.25 -5.29
C PRO A 160 34.71 -51.39 -5.15
N GLU A 161 35.62 -51.26 -4.15
CA GLU A 161 36.58 -52.32 -3.80
C GLU A 161 35.94 -53.43 -2.90
N ILE A 162 34.93 -53.01 -2.10
CA ILE A 162 34.23 -53.85 -1.13
C ILE A 162 32.72 -53.86 -1.44
N LEU A 163 32.15 -55.05 -1.55
CA LEU A 163 30.71 -55.23 -1.72
C LEU A 163 30.15 -55.86 -0.41
N LEU A 164 29.24 -55.11 0.22
CA LEU A 164 28.52 -55.55 1.42
C LEU A 164 27.11 -55.98 1.03
N ALA A 165 26.73 -57.21 1.42
CA ALA A 165 25.43 -57.76 1.07
C ALA A 165 24.70 -58.24 2.33
N ASP A 166 23.60 -57.61 2.69
CA ASP A 166 22.74 -57.95 3.84
C ASP A 166 21.57 -58.82 3.33
N GLU A 167 21.64 -60.12 3.57
CA GLU A 167 20.65 -61.13 3.13
C GLU A 167 20.13 -60.95 1.71
N PRO A 168 20.99 -60.95 0.68
CA PRO A 168 20.65 -60.51 -0.67
C PRO A 168 19.59 -61.36 -1.39
N THR A 169 19.23 -62.50 -0.82
CA THR A 169 18.27 -63.50 -1.35
C THR A 169 17.04 -63.66 -0.46
N GLY A 170 16.95 -62.97 0.68
CA GLY A 170 15.94 -63.23 1.73
C GLY A 170 14.46 -63.01 1.31
N ALA A 171 14.24 -62.25 0.25
CA ALA A 171 12.90 -61.95 -0.29
C ALA A 171 12.65 -62.53 -1.68
N LEU A 172 13.46 -63.53 -2.12
CA LEU A 172 13.42 -64.09 -3.47
C LEU A 172 13.05 -65.57 -3.45
N ASP A 173 12.51 -66.06 -4.53
CA ASP A 173 12.31 -67.47 -4.78
C ASP A 173 13.65 -68.21 -4.98
N SER A 174 13.63 -69.51 -4.88
CA SER A 174 14.85 -70.33 -4.92
C SER A 174 15.68 -70.20 -6.22
N GLU A 175 14.97 -70.14 -7.38
CA GLU A 175 15.64 -70.06 -8.68
C GLU A 175 16.29 -68.67 -8.87
N THR A 176 15.58 -67.61 -8.59
CA THR A 176 16.11 -66.23 -8.59
C THR A 176 17.25 -66.07 -7.60
N SER A 177 17.16 -66.71 -6.39
CA SER A 177 18.24 -66.69 -5.41
C SER A 177 19.54 -67.24 -5.93
N VAL A 178 19.48 -68.40 -6.66
CA VAL A 178 20.66 -68.98 -7.31
C VAL A 178 21.26 -68.04 -8.31
N GLN A 179 20.47 -67.41 -9.20
CA GLN A 179 20.95 -66.47 -10.20
C GLN A 179 21.61 -65.24 -9.56
N ILE A 180 21.08 -64.70 -8.47
CA ILE A 180 21.70 -63.59 -7.75
C ILE A 180 23.01 -64.00 -7.09
N MET A 181 23.06 -65.21 -6.50
CA MET A 181 24.28 -65.74 -5.86
C MET A 181 25.36 -65.98 -6.88
N ASP A 182 25.05 -66.55 -8.04
CA ASP A 182 26.01 -66.72 -9.17
C ASP A 182 26.60 -65.37 -9.62
N LEU A 183 25.78 -64.35 -9.74
CA LEU A 183 26.23 -62.99 -10.10
C LEU A 183 27.16 -62.40 -9.00
N ILE A 184 26.85 -62.57 -7.69
CA ILE A 184 27.66 -62.09 -6.61
C ILE A 184 28.99 -62.87 -6.56
N LYS A 185 28.99 -64.15 -6.82
CA LYS A 185 30.20 -65.01 -6.91
C LYS A 185 31.11 -64.60 -8.04
N GLU A 186 30.55 -64.23 -9.19
CA GLU A 186 31.34 -63.72 -10.31
C GLU A 186 32.03 -62.38 -9.93
N ILE A 187 31.33 -61.47 -9.22
CA ILE A 187 31.90 -60.18 -8.75
C ILE A 187 33.03 -60.45 -7.71
N SER A 188 32.94 -61.49 -6.89
CA SER A 188 33.92 -61.78 -5.83
C SER A 188 35.28 -62.18 -6.32
N LYS A 189 35.45 -62.49 -7.61
CA LYS A 189 36.75 -62.84 -8.20
C LYS A 189 37.75 -61.68 -8.14
N ASP A 190 37.27 -60.43 -8.27
CA ASP A 190 38.10 -59.21 -8.33
C ASP A 190 37.88 -58.29 -7.11
N LYS A 191 36.91 -58.57 -6.22
CA LYS A 191 36.47 -57.71 -5.12
C LYS A 191 36.31 -58.51 -3.83
N LEU A 192 36.50 -57.81 -2.70
CA LEU A 192 36.08 -58.34 -1.40
C LEU A 192 34.53 -58.31 -1.30
N VAL A 193 33.90 -59.47 -1.17
CA VAL A 193 32.44 -59.56 -0.92
C VAL A 193 32.23 -60.06 0.51
N ILE A 194 31.51 -59.28 1.31
CA ILE A 194 31.09 -59.67 2.66
C ILE A 194 29.58 -59.80 2.66
N MET A 195 29.05 -61.00 2.80
CA MET A 195 27.64 -61.29 2.81
C MET A 195 27.21 -61.73 4.22
N VAL A 196 26.10 -61.21 4.68
CA VAL A 196 25.41 -61.69 5.87
C VAL A 196 24.24 -62.56 5.43
N THR A 197 24.11 -63.72 6.02
CA THR A 197 23.04 -64.67 5.76
C THR A 197 22.72 -65.54 6.99
N HIS A 198 21.48 -65.97 7.05
CA HIS A 198 21.08 -67.04 8.02
C HIS A 198 20.95 -68.41 7.34
N ASN A 199 21.19 -68.52 5.99
CA ASN A 199 21.08 -69.73 5.22
C ASN A 199 22.46 -70.39 5.09
N PRO A 200 22.69 -71.55 5.82
CA PRO A 200 23.98 -72.25 5.77
C PRO A 200 24.30 -72.86 4.39
N ASP A 201 23.28 -73.32 3.65
CA ASP A 201 23.50 -74.03 2.38
C ASP A 201 24.05 -73.05 1.32
N LEU A 202 23.52 -71.81 1.31
CA LEU A 202 24.00 -70.73 0.42
C LEU A 202 25.44 -70.31 0.82
N ALA A 203 25.71 -70.21 2.12
CA ALA A 203 27.03 -69.85 2.61
C ALA A 203 28.06 -70.90 2.22
N MET A 204 27.76 -72.22 2.41
CA MET A 204 28.65 -73.28 2.05
C MET A 204 28.87 -73.48 0.55
N LYS A 205 27.85 -73.18 -0.25
CA LYS A 205 27.94 -73.36 -1.74
C LYS A 205 28.72 -72.22 -2.43
N TYR A 206 28.63 -71.04 -1.98
CA TYR A 206 29.10 -69.85 -2.71
C TYR A 206 30.32 -69.15 -2.08
N SER A 207 30.53 -69.23 -0.78
CA SER A 207 31.57 -68.50 -0.08
C SER A 207 32.94 -69.25 -0.11
N THR A 208 34.00 -68.48 -0.16
CA THR A 208 35.39 -68.97 0.02
C THR A 208 35.77 -69.02 1.49
N ARG A 209 35.03 -68.34 2.38
CA ARG A 209 35.24 -68.30 3.82
C ARG A 209 33.92 -68.06 4.54
N ILE A 210 33.73 -68.78 5.63
CA ILE A 210 32.54 -68.69 6.48
C ILE A 210 32.98 -68.28 7.88
N VAL A 211 32.43 -67.20 8.35
CA VAL A 211 32.59 -66.63 9.70
C VAL A 211 31.29 -66.83 10.47
N LYS A 212 31.28 -67.62 11.50
CA LYS A 212 30.09 -67.87 12.33
C LYS A 212 30.10 -66.92 13.54
N LEU A 213 28.96 -66.18 13.68
CA LEU A 213 28.70 -65.34 14.82
C LEU A 213 27.63 -65.91 15.70
N LEU A 214 27.83 -65.83 17.01
CA LEU A 214 26.85 -66.18 18.03
C LEU A 214 26.91 -65.07 19.14
N ASP A 215 25.76 -64.45 19.48
CA ASP A 215 25.62 -63.48 20.57
C ASP A 215 26.67 -62.34 20.59
N GLY A 216 27.06 -61.86 19.41
CA GLY A 216 28.05 -60.79 19.23
C GLY A 216 29.52 -61.23 19.33
N GLU A 217 29.79 -62.48 19.37
CA GLU A 217 31.15 -63.04 19.44
C GLU A 217 31.46 -63.92 18.23
N LEU A 218 32.75 -64.05 17.90
CA LEU A 218 33.24 -64.99 16.86
C LEU A 218 33.25 -66.40 17.40
N LEU A 219 32.45 -67.29 16.81
CA LEU A 219 32.37 -68.71 17.20
C LEU A 219 33.36 -69.54 16.36
N GLU A 220 33.39 -69.34 15.05
CA GLU A 220 34.22 -70.14 14.13
C GLU A 220 34.57 -69.34 12.88
N ASP A 221 35.78 -69.57 12.36
CA ASP A 221 36.24 -68.99 11.09
C ASP A 221 36.89 -70.10 10.25
N SER A 222 36.26 -70.37 9.10
CA SER A 222 36.68 -71.54 8.27
C SER A 222 38.04 -71.36 7.58
N ALA A 223 38.51 -70.19 7.41
CA ALA A 223 39.79 -69.86 6.74
C ALA A 223 40.39 -68.55 7.32
N PRO A 224 40.75 -68.54 8.63
CA PRO A 224 41.24 -67.37 9.29
C PRO A 224 42.44 -66.77 8.54
N TYR A 225 42.47 -65.41 8.54
CA TYR A 225 43.56 -64.65 7.94
C TYR A 225 44.23 -63.81 9.01
N SER A 226 45.51 -64.17 9.30
CA SER A 226 46.24 -63.59 10.44
C SER A 226 46.84 -62.24 10.13
N ILE A 227 47.03 -61.39 11.17
CA ILE A 227 47.74 -60.12 11.08
C ILE A 227 49.14 -60.29 10.56
N GLU A 228 49.79 -61.36 10.90
CA GLU A 228 51.14 -61.68 10.41
C GLU A 228 51.19 -62.01 8.91
N GLU A 229 50.19 -62.64 8.39
CA GLU A 229 50.02 -62.88 6.96
C GLU A 229 49.76 -61.60 6.19
N GLU A 230 48.89 -60.68 6.73
CA GLU A 230 48.67 -59.37 6.12
C GLU A 230 49.92 -58.48 6.08
N GLU A 231 50.72 -58.54 7.16
CA GLU A 231 52.02 -57.83 7.20
C GLU A 231 53.08 -58.44 6.30
N LYS A 232 53.11 -59.73 6.09
CA LYS A 232 53.97 -60.41 5.15
C LYS A 232 53.63 -60.12 3.71
N GLU A 233 52.35 -60.13 3.33
CA GLU A 233 51.89 -59.75 2.01
C GLU A 233 52.21 -58.27 1.73
N ARG A 234 52.11 -57.40 2.74
CA ARG A 234 52.46 -55.96 2.61
C ARG A 234 53.96 -55.71 2.39
N LYS A 235 54.82 -56.64 2.94
CA LYS A 235 56.30 -56.55 2.79
C LYS A 235 56.80 -57.17 1.49
N VAL A 236 56.07 -58.01 0.80
CA VAL A 236 56.42 -58.71 -0.46
C VAL A 236 56.09 -57.86 -1.72
N ILE A 237 55.50 -56.68 -1.61
CA ILE A 237 55.32 -55.76 -2.73
C ILE A 237 56.68 -55.15 -3.07
N PRO A 238 57.26 -55.45 -4.30
CA PRO A 238 58.62 -54.96 -4.68
C PRO A 238 58.75 -53.45 -4.59
N VAL A 239 59.91 -52.96 -4.14
CA VAL A 239 60.33 -51.56 -4.03
C VAL A 239 60.17 -50.78 -5.35
N GLN A 240 60.00 -51.43 -6.47
CA GLN A 240 59.76 -50.84 -7.80
C GLN A 240 58.34 -50.26 -7.94
N GLU A 241 57.33 -50.76 -7.18
CA GLU A 241 56.03 -50.15 -7.15
C GLU A 241 55.99 -48.93 -6.19
N SER A 242 56.89 -48.85 -5.22
CA SER A 242 56.95 -47.73 -4.28
C SER A 242 57.45 -46.41 -4.92
N VAL A 243 58.33 -46.51 -5.93
CA VAL A 243 58.78 -45.30 -6.68
C VAL A 243 57.77 -44.87 -7.70
N ASN A 244 57.00 -45.78 -8.27
CA ASN A 244 55.84 -45.44 -9.10
C ASN A 244 54.65 -45.01 -8.22
N HIS A 245 54.58 -45.41 -6.93
CA HIS A 245 53.55 -44.98 -6.00
C HIS A 245 53.77 -43.53 -5.49
N GLU A 246 55.04 -43.07 -5.33
CA GLU A 246 55.32 -41.67 -5.00
C GLU A 246 55.13 -40.74 -6.20
N LEU A 247 55.45 -41.19 -7.41
CA LEU A 247 55.15 -40.47 -8.66
C LEU A 247 53.69 -40.54 -9.05
N LEU A 248 52.97 -41.62 -8.71
CA LEU A 248 51.53 -41.75 -8.86
C LEU A 248 50.77 -41.00 -7.71
N THR A 249 51.32 -40.96 -6.51
CA THR A 249 50.72 -40.16 -5.39
C THR A 249 50.90 -38.67 -5.65
N SER A 250 52.03 -38.17 -6.16
CA SER A 250 52.16 -36.75 -6.52
C SER A 250 51.30 -36.36 -7.75
N GLY A 251 51.05 -37.28 -8.67
CA GLY A 251 50.13 -37.11 -9.80
C GLY A 251 48.65 -37.39 -9.42
N LEU A 252 48.44 -38.32 -8.48
CA LEU A 252 47.12 -38.62 -7.91
C LEU A 252 46.71 -37.61 -6.86
N GLU A 253 47.60 -37.01 -6.08
CA GLU A 253 47.25 -35.89 -5.19
C GLU A 253 46.72 -34.71 -5.96
N LYS A 254 47.27 -34.38 -7.13
CA LYS A 254 46.68 -33.37 -8.04
C LYS A 254 45.39 -33.82 -8.73
N LYS A 255 45.18 -35.13 -8.93
CA LYS A 255 43.90 -35.68 -9.43
C LYS A 255 42.90 -35.99 -8.32
N VAL A 256 43.36 -36.35 -7.15
CA VAL A 256 42.54 -36.63 -5.96
C VAL A 256 42.09 -35.30 -5.34
N GLU A 257 42.92 -34.27 -5.28
CA GLU A 257 42.45 -32.93 -4.89
C GLU A 257 41.30 -32.42 -5.78
N LYS A 258 41.26 -32.79 -7.06
CA LYS A 258 40.11 -32.52 -7.93
C LYS A 258 38.95 -33.51 -7.81
N LYS A 259 39.18 -34.75 -7.29
CA LYS A 259 38.13 -35.74 -6.98
C LYS A 259 37.51 -35.61 -5.59
N GLU A 260 38.15 -34.91 -4.66
CA GLU A 260 37.66 -34.73 -3.27
C GLU A 260 36.43 -33.88 -3.08
N PHE A 261 35.90 -33.29 -4.13
CA PHE A 261 34.70 -32.47 -4.06
C PHE A 261 33.54 -33.07 -4.83
N ALA A 262 33.10 -34.27 -4.42
CA ALA A 262 31.79 -34.77 -4.81
C ALA A 262 30.70 -33.82 -4.19
N LYS A 263 30.34 -32.79 -4.92
CA LYS A 263 29.30 -31.83 -4.49
C LYS A 263 28.14 -31.98 -5.45
N MET A 264 26.97 -32.33 -4.92
CA MET A 264 25.73 -32.19 -5.67
C MET A 264 25.58 -30.72 -6.05
N SER A 265 25.52 -30.41 -7.35
CA SER A 265 25.26 -29.05 -7.84
C SER A 265 23.89 -28.58 -7.39
N TRP A 266 23.75 -27.28 -7.07
CA TRP A 266 22.44 -26.66 -6.82
C TRP A 266 21.45 -26.92 -7.96
N TRP A 267 21.92 -26.86 -9.21
CA TRP A 267 21.10 -27.14 -10.39
C TRP A 267 20.57 -28.57 -10.45
N THR A 268 21.41 -29.54 -10.03
CA THR A 268 21.00 -30.94 -9.92
C THR A 268 19.98 -31.13 -8.80
N ALA A 269 20.15 -30.44 -7.65
CA ALA A 269 19.17 -30.45 -6.55
C ALA A 269 17.83 -29.86 -7.01
N PHE A 270 17.83 -28.73 -7.70
CA PHE A 270 16.61 -28.12 -8.29
C PHE A 270 15.89 -29.08 -9.24
N LYS A 271 16.62 -29.74 -10.15
CA LYS A 271 16.05 -30.67 -11.12
C LYS A 271 15.44 -31.93 -10.46
N LEU A 272 16.09 -32.45 -9.44
CA LEU A 272 15.58 -33.58 -8.67
C LEU A 272 14.33 -33.20 -7.86
N SER A 273 14.35 -32.02 -7.22
CA SER A 273 13.22 -31.50 -6.46
C SER A 273 12.03 -31.16 -7.38
N ALA A 274 12.25 -30.57 -8.55
CA ALA A 274 11.21 -30.29 -9.55
C ALA A 274 10.52 -31.60 -10.00
N LYS A 275 11.30 -32.65 -10.29
CA LYS A 275 10.75 -33.96 -10.67
C LYS A 275 9.92 -34.59 -9.55
N ASN A 276 10.33 -34.38 -8.30
CA ASN A 276 9.58 -34.81 -7.13
C ASN A 276 8.27 -34.07 -6.95
N LEU A 277 8.27 -32.71 -7.05
CA LEU A 277 7.06 -31.88 -6.96
C LEU A 277 6.02 -32.29 -8.01
N VAL A 278 6.47 -32.55 -9.26
CA VAL A 278 5.60 -33.01 -10.34
C VAL A 278 5.06 -34.42 -10.07
N SER A 279 5.84 -35.30 -9.46
CA SER A 279 5.37 -36.67 -9.14
C SER A 279 4.27 -36.70 -8.08
N LYS A 280 4.21 -35.69 -7.21
CA LYS A 280 3.20 -35.52 -6.14
C LYS A 280 2.31 -34.27 -6.37
N MET A 281 1.85 -34.07 -7.61
CA MET A 281 1.16 -32.85 -8.07
C MET A 281 0.01 -32.40 -7.17
N LYS A 282 -0.88 -33.32 -6.77
CA LYS A 282 -2.05 -32.99 -5.91
C LYS A 282 -1.62 -32.32 -4.59
N ARG A 283 -0.60 -32.85 -3.94
CA ARG A 283 -0.06 -32.27 -2.71
C ARG A 283 0.62 -30.92 -2.97
N THR A 284 1.45 -30.84 -4.04
CA THR A 284 2.13 -29.59 -4.42
C THR A 284 1.14 -28.46 -4.65
N VAL A 285 0.04 -28.71 -5.39
CA VAL A 285 -1.01 -27.72 -5.63
C VAL A 285 -1.67 -27.28 -4.32
N MET A 286 -2.06 -28.22 -3.45
CA MET A 286 -2.64 -27.87 -2.15
C MET A 286 -1.70 -27.02 -1.29
N THR A 287 -0.39 -27.34 -1.32
CA THR A 287 0.63 -26.55 -0.61
C THR A 287 0.76 -25.16 -1.19
N VAL A 288 0.79 -25.02 -2.52
CA VAL A 288 0.86 -23.75 -3.22
C VAL A 288 -0.36 -22.88 -2.90
N ILE A 289 -1.58 -23.44 -2.91
CA ILE A 289 -2.80 -22.72 -2.55
C ILE A 289 -2.72 -22.26 -1.08
N ALA A 290 -2.41 -23.14 -0.15
CA ALA A 290 -2.35 -22.81 1.27
C ALA A 290 -1.29 -21.71 1.57
N SER A 291 -0.15 -21.78 0.90
CA SER A 291 0.92 -20.79 1.06
C SER A 291 0.65 -19.47 0.35
N SER A 292 -0.18 -19.44 -0.71
CA SER A 292 -0.51 -18.23 -1.44
C SER A 292 -1.49 -17.30 -0.71
N VAL A 293 -2.27 -17.82 0.27
CA VAL A 293 -3.30 -17.01 0.97
C VAL A 293 -2.70 -15.75 1.64
N GLY A 294 -1.59 -15.91 2.35
CA GLY A 294 -0.90 -14.76 2.97
C GLY A 294 -0.34 -13.77 1.93
N ILE A 295 0.12 -14.27 0.80
CA ILE A 295 0.66 -13.46 -0.31
C ILE A 295 -0.46 -12.67 -0.97
N VAL A 296 -1.61 -13.31 -1.23
CA VAL A 296 -2.83 -12.64 -1.75
C VAL A 296 -3.26 -11.51 -0.82
N GLY A 297 -3.28 -11.75 0.50
CA GLY A 297 -3.63 -10.71 1.47
C GLY A 297 -2.72 -9.49 1.39
N VAL A 298 -1.40 -9.69 1.44
CA VAL A 298 -0.43 -8.58 1.35
C VAL A 298 -0.53 -7.86 0.01
N SER A 299 -0.56 -8.58 -1.10
CA SER A 299 -0.59 -7.98 -2.43
C SER A 299 -1.91 -7.27 -2.74
N ALA A 300 -3.05 -7.75 -2.19
CA ALA A 300 -4.33 -7.07 -2.30
C ALA A 300 -4.33 -5.73 -1.55
N VAL A 301 -3.81 -5.69 -0.32
CA VAL A 301 -3.66 -4.45 0.45
C VAL A 301 -2.75 -3.46 -0.28
N LEU A 302 -1.59 -3.91 -0.78
CA LEU A 302 -0.70 -3.06 -1.56
C LEU A 302 -1.38 -2.56 -2.84
N SER A 303 -2.16 -3.42 -3.53
CA SER A 303 -2.89 -3.02 -4.75
C SER A 303 -3.87 -1.88 -4.48
N VAL A 304 -4.63 -1.95 -3.39
CA VAL A 304 -5.55 -0.88 -2.99
C VAL A 304 -4.77 0.38 -2.58
N SER A 305 -3.72 0.25 -1.78
CA SER A 305 -2.91 1.40 -1.35
C SER A 305 -2.28 2.14 -2.54
N TYR A 306 -1.67 1.43 -3.48
CA TYR A 306 -1.11 2.04 -4.69
C TYR A 306 -2.19 2.64 -5.59
N GLY A 307 -3.34 1.97 -5.73
CA GLY A 307 -4.44 2.45 -6.56
C GLY A 307 -5.07 3.73 -6.01
N VAL A 308 -5.32 3.80 -4.70
CA VAL A 308 -5.87 5.01 -4.05
C VAL A 308 -4.87 6.18 -4.13
N ASN A 309 -3.59 5.95 -3.87
CA ASN A 309 -2.58 7.00 -4.04
C ASN A 309 -2.51 7.49 -5.50
N GLY A 310 -2.55 6.60 -6.48
CA GLY A 310 -2.58 6.97 -7.89
C GLY A 310 -3.86 7.73 -8.28
N TYR A 311 -5.00 7.39 -7.68
CA TYR A 311 -6.25 8.14 -7.85
C TYR A 311 -6.12 9.55 -7.30
N ILE A 312 -5.58 9.71 -6.08
CA ILE A 312 -5.32 11.04 -5.49
C ILE A 312 -4.40 11.85 -6.41
N GLU A 313 -3.29 11.28 -6.89
CA GLU A 313 -2.40 11.95 -7.84
C GLU A 313 -3.11 12.38 -9.12
N SER A 314 -4.02 11.56 -9.64
CA SER A 314 -4.74 11.87 -10.89
C SER A 314 -5.76 13.01 -10.76
N ILE A 315 -6.29 13.25 -9.55
CA ILE A 315 -7.27 14.33 -9.31
C ILE A 315 -6.65 15.58 -8.68
N GLN A 316 -5.36 15.54 -8.32
CA GLN A 316 -4.69 16.67 -7.65
C GLN A 316 -4.77 17.96 -8.46
N ASP A 317 -4.49 17.91 -9.77
CA ASP A 317 -4.53 19.10 -10.64
C ASP A 317 -5.95 19.61 -10.83
N GLU A 318 -6.95 18.74 -10.79
CA GLU A 318 -8.35 19.12 -10.87
C GLU A 318 -8.84 19.73 -9.56
N LEU A 319 -8.49 19.12 -8.41
CA LEU A 319 -8.78 19.66 -7.08
C LEU A 319 -8.14 21.05 -6.88
N LEU A 320 -6.98 21.29 -7.46
CA LEU A 320 -6.29 22.56 -7.40
C LEU A 320 -7.09 23.70 -8.04
N SER A 321 -7.84 23.43 -9.10
CA SER A 321 -8.70 24.43 -9.76
C SER A 321 -9.79 24.96 -8.82
N GLY A 322 -10.35 24.10 -7.96
CA GLY A 322 -11.35 24.49 -6.96
C GLY A 322 -10.77 25.00 -5.63
N ASN A 323 -9.49 24.70 -5.37
CA ASN A 323 -8.80 25.03 -4.10
C ASN A 323 -7.45 25.72 -4.38
N PRO A 324 -7.45 26.93 -4.91
CA PRO A 324 -6.22 27.69 -5.16
C PRO A 324 -5.54 28.11 -3.86
N VAL A 325 -4.26 28.45 -3.95
CA VAL A 325 -3.52 29.11 -2.85
C VAL A 325 -3.99 30.54 -2.74
N TYR A 326 -4.28 31.02 -1.54
CA TYR A 326 -4.67 32.42 -1.37
C TYR A 326 -4.11 33.07 -0.12
N VAL A 327 -3.90 34.36 -0.22
CA VAL A 327 -3.62 35.26 0.91
C VAL A 327 -4.83 36.15 1.11
N ALA A 328 -5.34 36.23 2.32
CA ALA A 328 -6.45 37.12 2.65
C ALA A 328 -6.12 37.89 3.93
N THR A 329 -6.66 39.08 4.02
CA THR A 329 -6.48 39.96 5.21
C THR A 329 -7.06 39.35 6.46
N GLN A 330 -8.13 38.58 6.32
CA GLN A 330 -8.67 37.72 7.37
C GLN A 330 -8.88 36.33 6.81
N SER A 331 -8.34 35.34 7.45
CA SER A 331 -8.50 33.94 7.08
C SER A 331 -8.48 33.05 8.32
N MET A 332 -8.92 31.80 8.13
CA MET A 332 -8.89 30.80 9.19
C MET A 332 -7.85 29.75 8.82
N ASP A 333 -6.93 29.49 9.73
CA ASP A 333 -6.04 28.33 9.63
C ASP A 333 -6.81 27.05 9.94
N LEU A 334 -7.23 26.36 8.89
CA LEU A 334 -7.98 25.11 9.01
C LEU A 334 -7.17 24.02 9.70
N SER A 335 -5.84 24.03 9.57
CA SER A 335 -4.96 23.05 10.21
C SER A 335 -4.91 23.26 11.74
N SER A 336 -4.78 24.51 12.18
CA SER A 336 -4.86 24.88 13.60
C SER A 336 -6.24 24.60 14.21
N LEU A 337 -7.29 24.86 13.45
CA LEU A 337 -8.67 24.57 13.88
C LEU A 337 -8.90 23.06 14.08
N MET A 338 -8.42 22.23 13.14
CA MET A 338 -8.56 20.77 13.25
C MET A 338 -7.72 20.18 14.37
N ASN A 339 -6.53 20.71 14.61
CA ASN A 339 -5.72 20.32 15.75
C ASN A 339 -6.43 20.67 17.08
N SER A 340 -7.11 21.83 17.14
CA SER A 340 -7.87 22.24 18.33
C SER A 340 -9.14 21.41 18.57
N MET A 341 -9.72 20.81 17.52
CA MET A 341 -10.85 19.88 17.63
C MET A 341 -10.47 18.50 18.19
N GLY A 342 -9.18 18.27 18.50
CA GLY A 342 -8.74 17.12 19.31
C GLY A 342 -8.77 15.77 18.60
N VAL A 343 -8.69 15.73 17.27
CA VAL A 343 -8.66 14.45 16.54
C VAL A 343 -7.36 13.68 16.81
N GLN A 344 -6.27 14.36 17.18
CA GLN A 344 -4.98 13.74 17.51
C GLN A 344 -4.73 13.54 19.00
N GLU A 345 -5.26 14.39 19.89
CA GLU A 345 -4.96 14.29 21.34
C GLU A 345 -5.72 13.15 22.04
N GLN A 346 -6.89 12.73 21.55
CA GLN A 346 -7.64 11.60 22.15
C GLN A 346 -6.93 10.25 22.02
N ALA A 347 -5.97 10.11 21.11
CA ALA A 347 -5.21 8.87 20.93
C ALA A 347 -4.03 8.71 21.92
N GLN A 348 -3.60 9.77 22.61
CA GLN A 348 -2.41 9.77 23.47
C GLN A 348 -2.71 10.00 24.96
N ALA A 349 -3.95 10.30 25.36
CA ALA A 349 -4.28 10.41 26.78
C ALA A 349 -4.17 9.02 27.43
N VAL A 350 -3.01 8.74 28.02
CA VAL A 350 -2.87 7.67 28.99
C VAL A 350 -3.82 8.00 30.14
N LYS A 351 -4.94 7.29 30.23
CA LYS A 351 -5.83 7.42 31.37
C LYS A 351 -5.05 7.02 32.63
N GLU A 352 -4.77 7.99 33.49
CA GLU A 352 -4.28 7.69 34.81
C GLU A 352 -5.28 6.76 35.52
N SER A 353 -4.74 5.69 36.11
CA SER A 353 -5.57 4.75 36.86
C SER A 353 -6.19 5.49 38.07
N VAL A 354 -7.52 5.45 38.15
CA VAL A 354 -8.24 6.01 39.31
C VAL A 354 -8.07 5.06 40.47
N GLU A 355 -7.64 5.56 41.64
CA GLU A 355 -7.65 4.79 42.87
C GLU A 355 -9.07 4.49 43.35
N ASP A 356 -9.32 3.29 43.89
CA ASP A 356 -10.65 2.91 44.39
C ASP A 356 -11.11 3.85 45.50
N GLY A 357 -12.27 4.44 45.28
CA GLY A 357 -12.89 5.40 46.22
C GLY A 357 -12.74 6.88 45.86
N TYR A 358 -12.06 7.21 44.78
CA TYR A 358 -11.92 8.56 44.23
C TYR A 358 -12.58 8.70 42.86
N VAL A 359 -12.96 9.94 42.53
CA VAL A 359 -13.49 10.32 41.22
C VAL A 359 -12.59 11.43 40.66
N ASN A 360 -12.02 11.21 39.48
CA ASN A 360 -11.26 12.25 38.80
C ASN A 360 -12.22 13.29 38.22
N VAL A 361 -11.93 14.57 38.45
CA VAL A 361 -12.72 15.68 37.90
C VAL A 361 -12.18 15.99 36.50
N ASP A 362 -13.09 15.93 35.51
CA ASP A 362 -12.78 16.45 34.17
C ASP A 362 -13.04 17.95 34.13
N PHE A 363 -11.99 18.75 33.99
CA PHE A 363 -12.03 20.21 33.95
C PHE A 363 -12.55 20.70 32.59
N LEU A 364 -13.83 20.45 32.30
CA LEU A 364 -14.48 20.89 31.07
C LEU A 364 -14.32 22.41 30.84
N THR A 365 -14.36 23.20 31.91
CA THR A 365 -14.19 24.67 31.84
C THR A 365 -12.79 25.04 31.28
N GLU A 366 -11.76 24.36 31.76
CA GLU A 366 -10.37 24.58 31.27
C GLU A 366 -10.25 24.18 29.82
N THR A 367 -10.83 23.03 29.44
CA THR A 367 -10.88 22.53 28.06
C THR A 367 -11.59 23.51 27.14
N LEU A 368 -12.72 24.08 27.56
CA LEU A 368 -13.49 25.10 26.80
C LEU A 368 -12.68 26.37 26.61
N ILE A 369 -12.02 26.88 27.69
CA ILE A 369 -11.21 28.09 27.63
C ILE A 369 -9.98 27.85 26.70
N LYS A 370 -9.33 26.68 26.80
CA LYS A 370 -8.23 26.30 25.92
C LYS A 370 -8.68 26.29 24.46
N ARG A 371 -9.81 25.62 24.17
CA ARG A 371 -10.39 25.57 22.80
C ARG A 371 -10.78 26.95 22.29
N ALA A 372 -11.37 27.81 23.13
CA ALA A 372 -11.72 29.16 22.72
C ALA A 372 -10.46 30.00 22.38
N LYS A 373 -9.38 29.85 23.16
CA LYS A 373 -8.09 30.50 22.87
C LYS A 373 -7.47 29.97 21.57
N GLU A 374 -7.48 28.63 21.38
CA GLU A 374 -6.95 27.99 20.18
C GLU A 374 -7.76 28.37 18.93
N ALA A 375 -9.10 28.42 19.02
CA ALA A 375 -9.96 28.91 17.95
C ALA A 375 -9.69 30.41 17.64
N GLY A 376 -9.45 31.24 18.64
CA GLY A 376 -9.04 32.63 18.46
C GLY A 376 -7.67 32.75 17.78
N SER A 377 -6.73 31.88 18.12
CA SER A 377 -5.40 31.86 17.48
C SER A 377 -5.39 31.28 16.08
N ALA A 378 -6.44 30.54 15.69
CA ALA A 378 -6.63 30.06 14.31
C ALA A 378 -7.10 31.18 13.35
N MET A 379 -7.52 32.34 13.86
CA MET A 379 -7.81 33.49 13.03
C MET A 379 -6.51 34.18 12.63
N ILE A 380 -6.26 34.21 11.33
CA ILE A 380 -5.08 34.87 10.75
C ILE A 380 -5.52 36.25 10.29
N SER A 381 -4.82 37.30 10.75
CA SER A 381 -4.92 38.64 10.22
C SER A 381 -3.64 39.00 9.48
N ASN A 382 -3.72 39.32 8.21
CA ASN A 382 -2.61 39.76 7.37
C ASN A 382 -2.80 41.23 6.96
N ASP A 383 -1.72 42.00 6.90
CA ASP A 383 -1.70 43.27 6.22
C ASP A 383 -1.17 43.08 4.79
N ILE A 384 -2.05 43.26 3.79
CA ILE A 384 -1.67 43.18 2.37
C ILE A 384 -1.23 44.57 1.92
N THR A 385 0.04 44.89 2.13
CA THR A 385 0.63 46.17 1.76
C THR A 385 0.91 46.26 0.24
N LYS A 386 1.13 47.52 -0.26
CA LYS A 386 1.58 47.74 -1.65
C LYS A 386 2.90 47.05 -1.97
N ASP A 387 3.75 46.87 -0.98
CA ASP A 387 5.01 46.17 -1.12
C ASP A 387 4.79 44.65 -1.29
N TYR A 388 3.84 44.07 -0.54
CA TYR A 388 3.44 42.70 -0.73
C TYR A 388 2.76 42.45 -2.08
N GLU A 389 1.92 43.40 -2.53
CA GLU A 389 1.33 43.35 -3.87
C GLU A 389 2.40 43.36 -4.98
N ALA A 390 3.40 44.27 -4.87
CA ALA A 390 4.52 44.31 -5.81
C ALA A 390 5.36 43.05 -5.81
N PHE A 391 5.54 42.42 -4.61
CA PHE A 391 6.21 41.13 -4.48
C PHE A 391 5.43 40.05 -5.23
N ILE A 392 4.11 39.96 -5.08
CA ILE A 392 3.28 38.98 -5.79
C ILE A 392 3.29 39.25 -7.32
N ASP A 393 3.20 40.52 -7.75
CA ASP A 393 3.25 40.88 -9.17
C ASP A 393 4.59 40.53 -9.84
N ASN A 394 5.65 40.33 -9.07
CA ASN A 394 6.98 39.90 -9.54
C ASN A 394 7.19 38.39 -9.52
N MET A 395 6.14 37.60 -9.21
CA MET A 395 6.19 36.14 -9.27
C MET A 395 6.39 35.66 -10.72
N PRO A 396 7.25 34.68 -11.01
CA PRO A 396 7.45 34.14 -12.35
C PRO A 396 6.15 33.61 -12.98
N ASP A 397 5.81 34.06 -14.16
CA ASP A 397 4.61 33.65 -14.93
C ASP A 397 4.55 32.11 -15.14
N SER A 398 5.70 31.42 -15.08
CA SER A 398 5.76 29.98 -15.23
C SER A 398 5.18 29.19 -14.03
N PHE A 399 4.89 29.85 -12.90
CA PHE A 399 4.40 29.20 -11.70
C PHE A 399 2.86 29.10 -11.65
N TYR A 400 2.16 30.03 -12.32
CA TYR A 400 0.71 30.19 -12.20
C TYR A 400 0.00 30.35 -13.54
N GLN A 401 -1.28 30.03 -13.56
CA GLN A 401 -2.20 30.31 -14.70
C GLN A 401 -2.85 31.68 -14.55
N ASP A 402 -3.18 32.08 -13.32
CA ASP A 402 -3.83 33.35 -13.03
C ASP A 402 -3.55 33.82 -11.60
N ILE A 403 -3.51 35.11 -11.39
CA ILE A 403 -3.51 35.79 -10.08
C ILE A 403 -4.70 36.75 -10.05
N VAL A 404 -5.64 36.51 -9.15
CA VAL A 404 -6.86 37.29 -8.99
C VAL A 404 -6.78 38.13 -7.73
N LYS A 405 -6.75 39.45 -7.86
CA LYS A 405 -6.85 40.39 -6.74
C LYS A 405 -8.32 40.74 -6.52
N SER A 406 -8.86 40.40 -5.34
CA SER A 406 -10.22 40.67 -4.94
C SER A 406 -10.23 41.74 -3.85
N TYR A 407 -11.17 42.67 -3.92
CA TYR A 407 -11.22 43.86 -3.06
C TYR A 407 -12.37 43.85 -2.08
N SER A 408 -13.14 42.73 -1.98
CA SER A 408 -14.36 42.59 -1.16
C SER A 408 -15.39 43.72 -1.41
N ILE A 409 -15.47 44.18 -2.65
CA ILE A 409 -16.47 45.15 -3.05
C ILE A 409 -17.86 44.52 -3.07
N ASN A 410 -18.88 45.27 -2.63
CA ASN A 410 -20.26 44.81 -2.72
C ASN A 410 -21.01 45.66 -3.73
N ILE A 411 -21.06 45.19 -4.96
CA ILE A 411 -21.69 45.91 -6.07
C ILE A 411 -23.22 45.87 -6.01
N THR A 412 -23.82 45.01 -5.17
CA THR A 412 -25.28 44.80 -5.08
C THR A 412 -26.04 46.09 -4.75
N ASN A 413 -25.45 46.96 -3.92
CA ASN A 413 -26.04 48.24 -3.57
C ASN A 413 -26.12 49.23 -4.75
N ASN A 414 -25.22 49.06 -5.74
CA ASN A 414 -25.02 50.01 -6.82
C ASN A 414 -25.59 49.52 -8.17
N ILE A 415 -26.12 48.27 -8.18
CA ILE A 415 -26.70 47.71 -9.40
C ILE A 415 -28.23 47.72 -9.29
N TYR A 416 -28.85 48.18 -10.36
CA TYR A 416 -30.26 48.28 -10.53
C TYR A 416 -30.73 47.45 -11.73
N THR A 417 -31.94 46.92 -11.63
CA THR A 417 -32.58 46.13 -12.69
C THR A 417 -34.08 46.36 -12.70
N GLU A 418 -34.74 46.08 -13.82
CA GLU A 418 -36.16 46.01 -13.91
C GLU A 418 -36.68 44.88 -12.99
N ASP A 419 -37.75 45.18 -12.21
CA ASP A 419 -38.25 44.27 -11.21
C ASP A 419 -39.76 44.44 -10.94
N ASP A 420 -40.45 43.35 -10.68
CA ASP A 420 -41.83 43.28 -10.25
C ASP A 420 -42.03 42.53 -8.91
N ILE A 421 -40.98 42.13 -8.23
CA ILE A 421 -41.02 41.37 -6.97
C ILE A 421 -41.59 42.22 -5.83
N THR A 422 -41.36 43.52 -5.85
CA THR A 422 -41.91 44.47 -4.86
C THR A 422 -43.38 44.80 -5.05
N GLY A 423 -44.03 44.36 -6.15
CA GLY A 423 -45.40 44.72 -6.50
C GLY A 423 -45.57 46.15 -6.93
N GLN A 424 -44.48 46.91 -7.08
CA GLN A 424 -44.51 48.32 -7.57
C GLN A 424 -43.98 48.34 -9.02
N THR A 425 -44.81 48.77 -9.93
CA THR A 425 -44.47 48.94 -11.37
C THR A 425 -43.44 50.05 -11.54
N LYS A 426 -42.18 49.81 -11.23
CA LYS A 426 -41.05 50.72 -11.48
C LYS A 426 -40.03 50.10 -12.39
N SER A 427 -39.44 50.88 -13.24
CA SER A 427 -38.52 50.40 -14.28
C SER A 427 -37.16 50.01 -13.78
N ALA A 428 -36.75 50.40 -12.56
CA ALA A 428 -35.47 49.97 -12.00
C ALA A 428 -35.41 50.06 -10.47
N PHE A 429 -35.08 48.93 -9.85
CA PHE A 429 -34.83 48.76 -8.42
C PHE A 429 -33.40 48.31 -8.17
N SER A 430 -32.83 48.70 -7.05
CA SER A 430 -31.55 48.17 -6.62
C SER A 430 -31.66 46.70 -6.25
N LEU A 431 -30.62 45.91 -6.54
CA LEU A 431 -30.59 44.51 -6.18
C LEU A 431 -30.59 44.31 -4.65
N SER A 432 -30.13 45.30 -3.88
CA SER A 432 -30.24 45.28 -2.44
C SER A 432 -31.71 45.39 -1.96
N ALA A 433 -32.55 46.14 -2.63
CA ALA A 433 -34.01 46.18 -2.32
C ALA A 433 -34.65 44.84 -2.63
N ILE A 434 -34.39 44.29 -3.81
CA ILE A 434 -34.90 42.99 -4.20
C ILE A 434 -34.47 41.89 -3.19
N ARG A 435 -33.22 41.88 -2.79
CA ARG A 435 -32.65 40.96 -1.80
C ARG A 435 -33.38 41.11 -0.44
N SER A 436 -33.50 42.35 0.07
CA SER A 436 -34.15 42.57 1.36
C SER A 436 -35.63 42.13 1.35
N PHE A 437 -36.32 42.37 0.28
CA PHE A 437 -37.68 41.89 0.11
C PHE A 437 -37.80 40.37 0.05
N ALA A 438 -36.99 39.68 -0.79
CA ALA A 438 -37.01 38.24 -0.93
C ALA A 438 -36.64 37.53 0.39
N THR A 439 -35.62 38.02 1.13
CA THR A 439 -35.23 37.48 2.41
C THR A 439 -36.33 37.67 3.45
N SER A 440 -37.00 38.81 3.51
CA SER A 440 -38.10 39.07 4.44
C SER A 440 -39.30 38.14 4.22
N ILE A 441 -39.65 37.87 2.95
CA ILE A 441 -40.71 36.90 2.63
C ILE A 441 -40.32 35.50 3.12
N LEU A 442 -39.08 35.05 2.77
CA LEU A 442 -38.64 33.72 3.12
C LEU A 442 -38.50 33.52 4.64
N GLU A 443 -37.96 34.49 5.38
CA GLU A 443 -37.86 34.46 6.83
C GLU A 443 -39.24 34.41 7.50
N LYS A 444 -40.20 35.19 7.00
CA LYS A 444 -41.58 35.17 7.50
C LYS A 444 -42.20 33.79 7.30
N LYS A 445 -42.07 33.22 6.11
CA LYS A 445 -42.63 31.88 5.81
C LYS A 445 -41.97 30.78 6.63
N LEU A 446 -40.65 30.82 6.81
CA LEU A 446 -39.90 29.89 7.68
C LEU A 446 -40.36 30.02 9.14
N SER A 447 -40.58 31.23 9.63
CA SER A 447 -41.09 31.45 10.98
C SER A 447 -42.50 30.91 11.18
N GLN A 448 -43.39 31.12 10.20
CA GLN A 448 -44.78 30.57 10.20
C GLN A 448 -44.78 29.03 10.21
N ALA A 449 -43.83 28.40 9.50
CA ALA A 449 -43.66 26.95 9.46
C ALA A 449 -42.90 26.36 10.68
N GLY A 450 -42.52 27.20 11.67
CA GLY A 450 -41.78 26.76 12.85
C GLY A 450 -40.28 26.57 12.66
N TYR A 451 -39.71 27.00 11.53
CA TYR A 451 -38.29 26.87 11.17
C TYR A 451 -37.49 28.15 11.35
N SER A 452 -37.85 28.99 12.31
CA SER A 452 -37.19 30.28 12.57
C SER A 452 -35.67 30.18 12.84
N ALA A 453 -35.21 29.05 13.37
CA ALA A 453 -33.77 28.79 13.54
C ALA A 453 -32.96 28.81 12.24
N TYR A 454 -33.59 28.60 11.09
CA TYR A 454 -32.96 28.62 9.77
C TYR A 454 -32.93 29.99 9.09
N SER A 455 -33.53 31.02 9.69
CA SER A 455 -33.54 32.39 9.13
C SER A 455 -32.12 32.96 8.99
N SER A 456 -31.21 32.61 9.91
CA SER A 456 -29.78 33.00 9.81
C SER A 456 -29.08 32.45 8.60
N LEU A 457 -29.47 31.27 8.10
CA LEU A 457 -28.92 30.70 6.84
C LEU A 457 -29.36 31.51 5.62
N VAL A 458 -30.58 32.03 5.64
CA VAL A 458 -31.09 32.86 4.54
C VAL A 458 -30.35 34.20 4.46
N SER A 459 -30.13 34.85 5.60
CA SER A 459 -29.40 36.11 5.68
C SER A 459 -27.89 35.93 5.37
N SER A 460 -27.32 34.76 5.65
CA SER A 460 -25.93 34.45 5.33
C SER A 460 -25.66 34.05 3.85
N TYR A 461 -26.72 33.90 3.05
CA TYR A 461 -26.60 33.55 1.65
C TYR A 461 -25.78 34.61 0.88
N GLY A 462 -24.69 34.17 0.23
CA GLY A 462 -23.59 34.99 -0.27
C GLY A 462 -23.91 36.08 -1.28
N SER A 463 -22.87 36.70 -1.86
CA SER A 463 -23.01 37.78 -2.80
C SER A 463 -23.75 37.34 -4.08
N THR A 464 -24.59 38.26 -4.62
CA THR A 464 -25.33 38.02 -5.86
C THR A 464 -24.41 37.91 -7.08
N PHE A 465 -23.26 38.57 -7.01
CA PHE A 465 -22.22 38.59 -8.05
C PHE A 465 -20.86 38.25 -7.47
N SER A 466 -20.04 37.57 -8.23
CA SER A 466 -18.64 37.29 -7.93
C SER A 466 -17.72 37.86 -9.02
N GLN A 467 -16.46 38.03 -8.67
CA GLN A 467 -15.43 38.45 -9.63
C GLN A 467 -14.93 37.25 -10.43
N SER A 468 -14.81 37.42 -11.76
CA SER A 468 -14.24 36.39 -12.63
C SER A 468 -12.71 36.33 -12.57
N LEU A 469 -12.13 35.33 -13.21
CA LEU A 469 -10.68 35.19 -13.42
C LEU A 469 -10.21 36.25 -14.48
N ASN A 470 -8.90 36.56 -14.46
CA ASN A 470 -8.31 37.45 -15.47
C ASN A 470 -8.00 36.70 -16.78
N ASN A 471 -7.58 35.43 -16.67
CA ASN A 471 -7.12 34.65 -17.82
C ASN A 471 -8.29 33.90 -18.49
N ALA A 472 -8.68 34.39 -19.68
CA ALA A 472 -9.77 33.80 -20.47
C ALA A 472 -9.40 32.40 -21.00
N ASP A 473 -8.14 32.17 -21.38
CA ASP A 473 -7.68 30.86 -21.87
C ASP A 473 -7.74 29.80 -20.75
N TYR A 474 -7.39 30.19 -19.53
CA TYR A 474 -7.53 29.32 -18.37
C TYR A 474 -9.00 28.97 -18.08
N LEU A 475 -9.92 29.97 -18.17
CA LEU A 475 -11.36 29.71 -18.10
C LEU A 475 -11.81 28.70 -19.16
N LEU A 476 -11.45 28.93 -20.43
CA LEU A 476 -11.81 28.04 -21.54
C LEU A 476 -11.18 26.65 -21.45
N SER A 477 -10.11 26.49 -20.68
CA SER A 477 -9.55 25.18 -20.38
C SER A 477 -10.47 24.33 -19.49
N GLN A 478 -11.32 24.97 -18.66
CA GLN A 478 -12.20 24.33 -17.68
C GLN A 478 -13.67 24.32 -18.09
N TYR A 479 -14.10 25.32 -18.88
CA TYR A 479 -15.51 25.53 -19.23
C TYR A 479 -15.75 25.46 -20.73
N ASP A 480 -16.91 24.96 -21.10
CA ASP A 480 -17.47 25.05 -22.44
C ASP A 480 -18.35 26.32 -22.54
N VAL A 481 -18.24 27.05 -23.62
CA VAL A 481 -19.14 28.18 -23.90
C VAL A 481 -20.46 27.62 -24.45
N VAL A 482 -21.52 27.72 -23.64
CA VAL A 482 -22.85 27.30 -24.04
C VAL A 482 -23.47 28.31 -25.02
N LYS A 483 -23.25 29.63 -24.76
CA LYS A 483 -23.70 30.69 -25.62
C LYS A 483 -22.86 31.96 -25.43
N GLY A 484 -22.61 32.73 -26.50
CA GLY A 484 -21.88 34.00 -26.45
C GLY A 484 -20.37 33.84 -26.37
N SER A 485 -19.69 34.62 -25.52
CA SER A 485 -18.24 34.64 -25.32
C SER A 485 -17.90 34.97 -23.86
N VAL A 486 -16.67 34.64 -23.45
CA VAL A 486 -16.15 35.02 -22.12
C VAL A 486 -16.13 36.55 -21.97
N ALA A 487 -16.62 37.05 -20.83
CA ALA A 487 -16.58 38.45 -20.48
C ALA A 487 -15.15 38.92 -20.18
N GLN A 488 -14.72 40.04 -20.80
CA GLN A 488 -13.37 40.62 -20.62
C GLN A 488 -13.36 42.10 -20.32
N LYS A 489 -14.38 42.83 -20.83
CA LYS A 489 -14.46 44.30 -20.69
C LYS A 489 -15.18 44.69 -19.41
N GLU A 490 -15.03 45.91 -19.00
CA GLU A 490 -15.69 46.50 -17.82
C GLU A 490 -17.23 46.53 -17.87
N ASP A 491 -17.83 46.54 -19.11
CA ASP A 491 -19.29 46.52 -19.31
C ASP A 491 -19.85 45.10 -19.55
N GLU A 492 -19.01 44.06 -19.41
CA GLU A 492 -19.38 42.71 -19.68
C GLU A 492 -19.52 41.89 -18.40
N MET A 493 -20.53 41.01 -18.40
CA MET A 493 -20.78 39.98 -17.36
C MET A 493 -20.94 38.62 -18.02
N MET A 494 -20.74 37.57 -17.26
CA MET A 494 -20.99 36.19 -17.69
C MET A 494 -21.71 35.40 -16.64
N ILE A 495 -22.38 34.30 -17.08
CA ILE A 495 -23.07 33.35 -16.24
C ILE A 495 -22.31 32.03 -16.29
N VAL A 496 -22.10 31.41 -15.14
CA VAL A 496 -21.59 30.07 -15.04
C VAL A 496 -22.72 29.16 -14.52
N LEU A 497 -23.02 28.12 -15.28
CA LEU A 497 -24.01 27.09 -14.92
C LEU A 497 -23.34 25.92 -14.20
N SER A 498 -24.14 25.13 -13.47
CA SER A 498 -23.69 23.81 -12.98
C SER A 498 -23.44 22.85 -14.16
N SER A 499 -22.79 21.72 -13.88
CA SER A 499 -22.62 20.63 -14.87
C SER A 499 -23.94 20.14 -15.47
N ASN A 500 -25.05 20.22 -14.73
CA ASN A 500 -26.41 19.90 -15.15
C ASN A 500 -27.13 21.07 -15.85
N GLN A 501 -26.45 22.19 -16.07
CA GLN A 501 -27.03 23.44 -16.62
C GLN A 501 -28.10 24.08 -15.73
N GLU A 502 -27.85 24.10 -14.41
CA GLU A 502 -28.74 24.64 -13.41
C GLU A 502 -28.18 25.90 -12.77
N LEU A 503 -29.08 26.80 -12.35
CA LEU A 503 -28.84 27.95 -11.46
C LEU A 503 -29.80 27.84 -10.27
N GLN A 504 -29.42 28.43 -9.16
CA GLN A 504 -30.26 28.41 -7.97
C GLN A 504 -31.42 29.41 -8.11
N ASP A 505 -32.62 28.98 -7.75
CA ASP A 505 -33.84 29.77 -7.81
C ASP A 505 -33.76 31.03 -6.93
N PHE A 506 -33.20 30.91 -5.71
CA PHE A 506 -32.98 32.06 -4.85
C PHE A 506 -32.06 33.11 -5.45
N GLN A 507 -30.97 32.68 -6.11
CA GLN A 507 -30.05 33.57 -6.83
C GLN A 507 -30.76 34.29 -7.97
N LEU A 508 -31.57 33.58 -8.77
CA LEU A 508 -32.37 34.16 -9.82
C LEU A 508 -33.40 35.15 -9.26
N THR A 509 -34.00 34.91 -8.10
CA THR A 509 -34.87 35.85 -7.39
C THR A 509 -34.10 37.11 -7.01
N LEU A 510 -32.94 37.01 -6.40
CA LEU A 510 -32.12 38.15 -5.98
C LEU A 510 -31.68 39.05 -7.14
N LEU A 511 -31.64 38.48 -8.35
CA LEU A 511 -31.31 39.19 -9.58
C LEU A 511 -32.53 39.71 -10.35
N GLY A 512 -33.73 39.54 -9.78
CA GLY A 512 -34.97 40.05 -10.38
C GLY A 512 -35.44 39.30 -11.63
N TYR A 513 -35.11 38.01 -11.77
CA TYR A 513 -35.65 37.12 -12.81
C TYR A 513 -37.02 36.58 -12.47
N TYR A 514 -37.36 36.49 -11.19
CA TYR A 514 -38.69 36.09 -10.68
C TYR A 514 -39.44 37.33 -10.19
N GLY A 515 -40.75 37.41 -10.53
CA GLY A 515 -41.65 38.33 -9.91
C GLY A 515 -42.15 37.85 -8.53
N GLN A 516 -42.93 38.69 -7.85
CA GLN A 516 -43.43 38.37 -6.50
C GLN A 516 -44.24 37.09 -6.45
N GLU A 517 -45.21 36.93 -7.36
CA GLU A 517 -46.06 35.71 -7.40
C GLU A 517 -45.26 34.46 -7.82
N ASP A 518 -44.28 34.60 -8.71
CA ASP A 518 -43.41 33.49 -9.09
C ASP A 518 -42.64 32.97 -7.87
N PHE A 519 -42.02 33.89 -7.10
CA PHE A 519 -41.30 33.54 -5.89
C PHE A 519 -42.20 32.97 -4.78
N LEU A 520 -43.39 33.54 -4.61
CA LEU A 520 -44.38 33.02 -3.67
C LEU A 520 -44.86 31.62 -4.05
N ASN A 521 -45.05 31.33 -5.32
CA ASN A 521 -45.41 29.97 -5.78
C ASN A 521 -44.30 28.96 -5.46
N ILE A 522 -43.01 29.33 -5.58
CA ILE A 522 -41.89 28.49 -5.17
C ILE A 522 -41.98 28.18 -3.66
N VAL A 523 -42.17 29.21 -2.84
CA VAL A 523 -42.23 29.09 -1.37
C VAL A 523 -43.47 28.28 -0.91
N ARG A 524 -44.64 28.55 -1.48
CA ARG A 524 -45.90 27.85 -1.17
C ARG A 524 -45.81 26.38 -1.47
N ARG A 525 -45.23 26.00 -2.62
CA ARG A 525 -45.04 24.61 -3.00
C ARG A 525 -44.27 23.83 -1.93
N PHE A 526 -43.18 24.38 -1.37
CA PHE A 526 -42.37 23.69 -0.35
C PHE A 526 -43.03 23.68 1.06
N ASN A 527 -44.01 24.52 1.29
CA ASN A 527 -44.80 24.53 2.54
C ASN A 527 -46.11 23.73 2.45
N ASP A 528 -46.30 22.95 1.37
CA ASP A 528 -47.55 22.22 1.09
C ASP A 528 -48.80 23.13 1.02
N GLU A 529 -48.65 24.42 0.71
CA GLU A 529 -49.71 25.37 0.49
C GLU A 529 -50.27 25.26 -0.94
N GLU A 530 -51.48 25.73 -1.18
CA GLU A 530 -52.03 25.82 -2.53
C GLU A 530 -51.21 26.80 -3.38
N TYR A 531 -50.78 26.40 -4.56
CA TYR A 531 -49.96 27.18 -5.49
C TYR A 531 -50.38 26.95 -6.95
N ASP A 532 -50.08 27.93 -7.83
CA ASP A 532 -50.32 27.81 -9.26
C ASP A 532 -49.28 26.92 -9.91
N LYS A 533 -49.71 25.67 -10.25
CA LYS A 533 -48.82 24.66 -10.84
C LYS A 533 -48.34 25.02 -12.26
N ASP A 534 -49.22 25.65 -13.04
CA ASP A 534 -48.90 25.97 -14.43
C ASP A 534 -47.91 27.12 -14.49
N ALA A 535 -48.10 28.17 -13.73
CA ALA A 535 -47.15 29.27 -13.58
C ALA A 535 -45.81 28.79 -13.02
N PHE A 536 -45.82 27.88 -12.02
CA PHE A 536 -44.60 27.31 -11.46
C PHE A 536 -43.81 26.53 -12.52
N GLU A 537 -44.46 25.67 -13.32
CA GLU A 537 -43.77 24.86 -14.34
C GLU A 537 -43.27 25.71 -15.50
N GLU A 538 -43.96 26.79 -15.87
CA GLU A 538 -43.47 27.75 -16.87
C GLU A 538 -42.19 28.42 -16.42
N LYS A 539 -42.10 28.82 -15.16
CA LYS A 539 -40.94 29.52 -14.57
C LYS A 539 -39.79 28.60 -14.13
N ARG A 540 -39.95 27.28 -14.23
CA ARG A 540 -38.85 26.32 -13.95
C ARG A 540 -37.75 26.35 -15.00
N ARG A 541 -37.97 26.94 -16.17
CA ARG A 541 -37.03 26.92 -17.28
C ARG A 541 -36.87 28.30 -17.84
N PHE A 542 -35.63 28.73 -17.94
CA PHE A 542 -35.25 29.95 -18.65
C PHE A 542 -34.60 29.63 -19.98
N THR A 543 -34.93 30.37 -21.04
CA THR A 543 -34.18 30.29 -22.27
C THR A 543 -32.83 31.01 -22.10
N LEU A 544 -31.79 30.56 -22.82
CA LEU A 544 -30.48 31.20 -22.72
C LEU A 544 -30.57 32.69 -23.14
N ASP A 545 -31.48 33.01 -24.06
CA ASP A 545 -31.73 34.39 -24.48
C ASP A 545 -32.37 35.25 -23.40
N SER A 546 -33.33 34.68 -22.63
CA SER A 546 -33.95 35.41 -21.51
C SER A 546 -32.96 35.72 -20.41
N LEU A 547 -32.03 34.80 -20.13
CA LEU A 547 -30.95 35.03 -19.16
C LEU A 547 -30.00 36.11 -19.61
N MET A 548 -29.62 36.15 -20.91
CA MET A 548 -28.68 37.12 -21.45
C MET A 548 -29.27 38.50 -21.69
N ASN A 549 -30.59 38.59 -21.87
CA ASN A 549 -31.25 39.86 -22.17
C ASN A 549 -31.60 40.72 -20.95
N LYS A 550 -31.42 40.17 -19.74
CA LYS A 550 -31.63 40.90 -18.48
C LYS A 550 -30.66 42.09 -18.42
N ARG A 551 -31.18 43.27 -18.12
CA ARG A 551 -30.42 44.52 -18.04
C ARG A 551 -30.06 44.80 -16.59
N PHE A 552 -28.79 45.13 -16.37
CA PHE A 552 -28.27 45.61 -15.09
C PHE A 552 -27.57 46.93 -15.33
N THR A 553 -27.90 47.92 -14.50
CA THR A 553 -27.33 49.29 -14.60
C THR A 553 -26.58 49.61 -13.29
N TYR A 554 -25.33 49.98 -13.42
CA TYR A 554 -24.51 50.43 -12.32
C TYR A 554 -24.56 51.96 -12.14
N TYR A 555 -24.69 52.40 -10.89
CA TYR A 555 -24.58 53.80 -10.48
C TYR A 555 -23.51 53.92 -9.39
N PRO A 556 -22.63 54.97 -9.46
CA PRO A 556 -21.64 55.28 -8.42
C PRO A 556 -22.29 55.61 -7.06
N ASN A 557 -21.51 55.55 -5.99
CA ASN A 557 -21.97 55.81 -4.62
C ASN A 557 -22.63 57.18 -4.48
N ASP A 558 -22.06 58.25 -5.05
CA ASP A 558 -22.62 59.61 -4.92
C ASP A 558 -23.97 59.80 -5.65
N THR A 559 -24.40 58.83 -6.45
CA THR A 559 -25.74 58.78 -7.03
C THR A 559 -26.69 58.02 -6.09
N VAL A 560 -26.28 56.90 -5.52
CA VAL A 560 -27.17 56.04 -4.73
C VAL A 560 -27.20 56.38 -3.25
N PHE A 561 -26.11 56.96 -2.70
CA PHE A 561 -26.03 57.46 -1.33
C PHE A 561 -26.05 58.97 -1.30
N THR A 562 -27.05 59.56 -0.65
CA THR A 562 -27.19 61.02 -0.53
C THR A 562 -26.94 61.45 0.91
N LYS A 563 -26.08 62.41 1.12
CA LYS A 563 -25.81 63.01 2.42
C LYS A 563 -26.97 63.91 2.84
N VAL A 564 -27.36 63.80 4.13
CA VAL A 564 -28.36 64.73 4.70
C VAL A 564 -27.71 66.10 4.89
N GLU A 565 -28.38 67.19 4.44
CA GLU A 565 -27.82 68.56 4.48
C GLU A 565 -27.70 69.10 5.91
N ASP A 566 -28.64 68.80 6.79
CA ASP A 566 -28.65 69.20 8.21
C ASP A 566 -28.80 67.95 9.10
N PRO A 567 -27.75 67.16 9.40
CA PRO A 567 -27.88 66.02 10.28
C PRO A 567 -28.17 66.44 11.72
N MET A 568 -29.16 65.86 12.37
CA MET A 568 -29.37 66.04 13.80
C MET A 568 -28.11 65.56 14.58
N GLU A 569 -27.84 66.24 15.75
CA GLU A 569 -26.69 65.90 16.60
C GLU A 569 -26.68 64.46 17.09
N SER A 570 -27.84 63.82 17.07
CA SER A 570 -28.00 62.39 17.38
C SER A 570 -27.78 61.44 16.18
N MET A 571 -27.57 61.93 15.00
CA MET A 571 -27.34 61.15 13.78
C MET A 571 -25.90 60.66 13.72
N THR A 572 -25.64 59.44 14.03
CA THR A 572 -24.33 58.83 13.84
C THR A 572 -24.02 58.50 12.36
N ARG A 573 -24.98 58.75 11.42
CA ARG A 573 -24.88 58.34 10.03
C ARG A 573 -25.70 59.24 9.12
N PRO A 574 -25.11 60.23 8.53
CA PRO A 574 -25.81 61.24 7.81
C PRO A 574 -26.09 60.89 6.34
N TYR A 575 -26.30 59.68 6.01
CA TYR A 575 -26.58 59.26 4.65
C TYR A 575 -27.90 58.48 4.57
N TYR A 576 -28.67 58.71 3.48
CA TYR A 576 -29.76 57.87 3.08
C TYR A 576 -29.49 57.22 1.72
N TYR A 577 -30.14 56.13 1.41
CA TYR A 577 -29.94 55.33 0.22
C TYR A 577 -31.16 55.33 -0.66
N SER A 578 -30.96 55.57 -1.97
CA SER A 578 -32.04 55.47 -2.95
C SER A 578 -32.15 54.04 -3.48
N TYR A 579 -33.27 53.40 -3.30
CA TYR A 579 -33.50 52.00 -3.67
C TYR A 579 -34.12 51.87 -5.08
N TYR A 580 -34.54 52.96 -5.69
CA TYR A 580 -35.05 52.97 -7.07
C TYR A 580 -34.40 54.13 -7.86
N GLU A 581 -34.36 53.97 -9.19
CA GLU A 581 -33.84 54.99 -10.10
C GLU A 581 -34.83 56.13 -10.18
N ASP A 582 -34.35 57.36 -9.95
CA ASP A 582 -35.10 58.60 -10.18
C ASP A 582 -34.92 59.05 -11.62
N SER A 583 -35.97 59.52 -12.23
CA SER A 583 -35.94 60.09 -13.60
C SER A 583 -34.97 61.26 -13.77
N SER A 584 -34.55 61.88 -12.64
CA SER A 584 -33.53 62.92 -12.60
C SER A 584 -32.08 62.43 -12.66
N TRP A 585 -31.83 61.12 -12.51
CA TRP A 585 -30.49 60.52 -12.54
C TRP A 585 -29.92 60.54 -13.98
N ASN A 586 -28.63 60.73 -14.06
CA ASN A 586 -27.89 60.59 -15.33
C ASN A 586 -27.96 59.12 -15.74
N SER A 587 -27.81 58.90 -17.04
CA SER A 587 -27.74 57.48 -17.53
C SER A 587 -26.63 56.70 -16.85
N GLY A 588 -26.99 55.62 -16.17
CA GLY A 588 -26.05 54.75 -15.52
C GLY A 588 -25.22 53.91 -16.52
N PHE A 589 -24.27 53.18 -15.99
CA PHE A 589 -23.41 52.28 -16.78
C PHE A 589 -24.07 50.91 -16.94
N ASN A 590 -24.40 50.56 -18.19
CA ASN A 590 -25.15 49.34 -18.47
C ASN A 590 -24.24 48.14 -18.69
N PHE A 591 -24.56 47.05 -18.03
CA PHE A 591 -23.92 45.78 -18.25
C PHE A 591 -24.56 44.98 -19.37
N LYS A 592 -23.71 44.16 -20.01
CA LYS A 592 -24.12 43.18 -21.02
C LYS A 592 -23.69 41.80 -20.53
N ILE A 593 -24.62 40.87 -20.44
CA ILE A 593 -24.26 39.44 -20.23
C ILE A 593 -23.82 38.90 -21.58
N THR A 594 -22.50 38.69 -21.75
CA THR A 594 -21.89 38.33 -23.03
C THR A 594 -21.73 36.84 -23.21
N GLY A 595 -21.73 36.05 -22.12
CA GLY A 595 -21.54 34.62 -22.20
C GLY A 595 -22.21 33.79 -21.11
N ILE A 596 -22.54 32.59 -21.50
CA ILE A 596 -23.00 31.56 -20.61
C ILE A 596 -22.05 30.37 -20.73
N LEU A 597 -21.44 29.97 -19.62
CA LEU A 597 -20.44 28.93 -19.54
C LEU A 597 -20.97 27.75 -18.71
N LYS A 598 -20.41 26.54 -18.92
CA LYS A 598 -20.62 25.39 -18.06
C LYS A 598 -19.33 24.59 -17.92
N PRO A 599 -19.08 23.89 -16.81
CA PRO A 599 -17.91 23.00 -16.67
C PRO A 599 -17.88 21.94 -17.76
N LYS A 600 -16.70 21.58 -18.24
CA LYS A 600 -16.49 20.48 -19.17
C LYS A 600 -16.89 19.16 -18.53
N LYS A 601 -17.38 18.20 -19.32
CA LYS A 601 -17.90 16.91 -18.83
C LYS A 601 -16.85 16.03 -18.13
N ASP A 602 -15.61 16.21 -18.47
CA ASP A 602 -14.44 15.47 -17.90
C ASP A 602 -13.90 16.10 -16.63
N ARG A 603 -14.53 17.19 -16.13
CA ARG A 603 -14.12 17.90 -14.92
C ARG A 603 -15.14 17.76 -13.81
N GLN A 604 -14.67 17.38 -12.60
CA GLN A 604 -15.50 17.33 -11.38
C GLN A 604 -15.39 18.65 -10.58
N TYR A 605 -14.23 19.30 -10.63
CA TYR A 605 -13.93 20.54 -9.93
C TYR A 605 -13.52 21.62 -10.93
N SER A 606 -13.97 22.83 -10.68
CA SER A 606 -13.70 24.00 -11.52
C SER A 606 -13.52 25.24 -10.66
N SER A 607 -12.85 26.27 -11.22
CA SER A 607 -12.45 27.48 -10.47
C SER A 607 -13.61 28.39 -10.07
N LEU A 608 -14.73 28.33 -10.79
CA LEU A 608 -15.90 29.15 -10.53
C LEU A 608 -17.12 28.28 -10.23
N GLU A 609 -17.87 28.67 -9.20
CA GLU A 609 -19.16 28.05 -8.88
C GLU A 609 -20.27 28.53 -9.80
N PRO A 610 -21.42 27.86 -9.90
CA PRO A 610 -22.57 28.38 -10.64
C PRO A 610 -23.01 29.76 -10.11
N GLY A 611 -23.14 30.75 -11.01
CA GLY A 611 -23.49 32.10 -10.61
C GLY A 611 -23.24 33.18 -11.69
N PHE A 612 -23.29 34.41 -11.27
CA PHE A 612 -23.09 35.61 -12.14
C PHE A 612 -21.76 36.26 -11.81
N TYR A 613 -21.01 36.61 -12.85
CA TYR A 613 -19.63 37.08 -12.69
C TYR A 613 -19.41 38.38 -13.43
N TYR A 614 -18.83 39.36 -12.72
CA TYR A 614 -18.29 40.60 -13.32
C TYR A 614 -16.78 40.45 -13.56
N THR A 615 -16.25 41.27 -14.44
CA THR A 615 -14.84 41.23 -14.81
C THR A 615 -13.95 41.96 -13.78
N PRO A 616 -12.67 41.59 -13.65
CA PRO A 616 -11.68 42.33 -12.86
C PRO A 616 -11.53 43.81 -13.34
N ALA A 617 -11.76 44.03 -14.63
CA ALA A 617 -11.79 45.40 -15.19
C ALA A 617 -12.91 46.26 -14.57
N PHE A 618 -14.10 45.67 -14.37
CA PHE A 618 -15.19 46.36 -13.65
C PHE A 618 -14.86 46.59 -12.18
N ALA A 619 -14.23 45.62 -11.48
CA ALA A 619 -13.82 45.87 -10.10
C ALA A 619 -12.91 47.09 -9.95
N LYS A 620 -11.94 47.25 -10.85
CA LYS A 620 -11.06 48.43 -10.90
C LYS A 620 -11.83 49.71 -11.19
N ARG A 621 -12.81 49.64 -12.11
CA ARG A 621 -13.70 50.79 -12.39
C ARG A 621 -14.52 51.15 -11.15
N PHE A 622 -15.16 50.20 -10.51
CA PHE A 622 -15.94 50.44 -9.30
C PHE A 622 -15.14 51.17 -8.22
N ILE A 623 -13.91 50.70 -7.95
CA ILE A 623 -13.00 51.34 -7.01
C ILE A 623 -12.65 52.77 -7.45
N LYS A 624 -12.26 52.93 -8.70
CA LYS A 624 -11.92 54.26 -9.27
C LYS A 624 -13.05 55.25 -9.11
N ASP A 625 -14.28 54.83 -9.38
CA ASP A 625 -15.46 55.71 -9.32
C ASP A 625 -15.86 56.07 -7.88
N ASN A 626 -15.56 55.18 -6.90
CA ASN A 626 -16.05 55.27 -5.52
C ASN A 626 -14.97 55.58 -4.46
N LEU A 627 -13.69 55.50 -4.80
CA LEU A 627 -12.57 55.71 -3.84
C LEU A 627 -12.66 57.06 -3.10
N LYS A 628 -13.14 58.08 -3.79
CA LYS A 628 -13.29 59.44 -3.24
C LYS A 628 -14.74 59.89 -3.12
N SER A 629 -15.68 58.95 -3.16
CA SER A 629 -17.08 59.27 -2.94
C SER A 629 -17.33 59.83 -1.53
N SER A 630 -18.41 60.62 -1.36
CA SER A 630 -18.73 61.22 -0.07
C SER A 630 -18.87 60.25 1.07
N ILE A 631 -19.49 59.08 0.81
CA ILE A 631 -19.66 58.03 1.81
C ILE A 631 -18.32 57.31 2.10
N SER A 632 -17.49 57.08 1.10
CA SER A 632 -16.16 56.42 1.31
C SER A 632 -15.25 57.33 2.14
N THR A 633 -15.24 58.63 1.83
CA THR A 633 -14.48 59.62 2.63
C THR A 633 -15.00 59.67 4.07
N TYR A 634 -16.31 59.73 4.27
CA TYR A 634 -16.89 59.73 5.62
C TYR A 634 -16.51 58.50 6.45
N ILE A 635 -16.58 57.29 5.87
CA ILE A 635 -16.17 56.06 6.53
C ILE A 635 -14.67 56.06 6.84
N SER A 636 -13.85 56.53 5.91
CA SER A 636 -12.39 56.62 6.12
C SER A 636 -12.04 57.58 7.27
N ASP A 637 -12.66 58.78 7.30
CA ASP A 637 -12.43 59.75 8.37
C ASP A 637 -12.92 59.23 9.73
N PHE A 638 -14.05 58.51 9.76
CA PHE A 638 -14.51 57.86 10.98
C PHE A 638 -13.54 56.79 11.50
N ILE A 639 -12.99 55.94 10.63
CA ILE A 639 -11.97 54.94 10.98
C ILE A 639 -10.72 55.66 11.53
N ALA A 640 -10.28 56.73 10.89
CA ALA A 640 -9.11 57.50 11.34
C ALA A 640 -9.35 58.09 12.75
N ALA A 641 -10.49 58.71 12.99
CA ALA A 641 -10.86 59.28 14.29
C ALA A 641 -10.90 58.18 15.41
N GLN A 642 -11.46 57.00 15.13
CA GLN A 642 -11.50 55.90 16.11
C GLN A 642 -10.09 55.39 16.45
N LYS A 643 -9.19 55.33 15.46
CA LYS A 643 -7.78 54.95 15.70
C LYS A 643 -7.05 55.99 16.57
N GLU A 644 -7.32 57.28 16.38
CA GLU A 644 -6.74 58.34 17.22
C GLU A 644 -7.25 58.28 18.67
N GLU A 645 -8.45 57.82 18.90
CA GLU A 645 -9.05 57.58 20.24
C GLU A 645 -8.49 56.33 20.92
N GLY A 646 -7.64 55.57 20.26
CA GLY A 646 -7.06 54.32 20.80
C GLY A 646 -7.97 53.13 20.75
N ASN A 647 -9.10 53.21 20.03
CA ASN A 647 -9.94 52.04 19.76
C ASN A 647 -9.26 51.19 18.69
N GLU A 648 -9.06 49.87 18.96
CA GLU A 648 -8.69 48.93 17.95
C GLU A 648 -9.82 48.80 16.93
N VAL A 649 -9.73 49.64 15.93
CA VAL A 649 -10.56 49.51 14.75
C VAL A 649 -9.75 48.65 13.79
N ASP A 650 -10.08 47.37 13.72
CA ASP A 650 -9.58 46.47 12.69
C ASP A 650 -9.74 47.19 11.32
N GLY A 651 -8.74 47.19 10.46
CA GLY A 651 -8.78 47.87 9.15
C GLY A 651 -9.99 47.48 8.29
N TYR A 652 -10.77 46.55 8.73
CA TYR A 652 -12.07 46.08 8.21
C TYR A 652 -13.25 46.46 9.09
N SER A 653 -13.07 47.32 10.07
CA SER A 653 -14.20 47.67 10.92
C SER A 653 -15.37 48.15 10.08
N SER A 654 -16.29 47.27 10.09
CA SER A 654 -17.61 47.48 9.58
C SER A 654 -18.16 48.75 10.25
N TYR A 655 -18.65 49.63 9.46
CA TYR A 655 -19.47 50.70 9.95
C TYR A 655 -20.74 50.11 10.52
N ILE A 656 -20.73 49.79 11.83
CA ILE A 656 -21.83 49.10 12.50
C ILE A 656 -22.97 50.08 12.64
N LEU A 657 -24.10 49.75 12.01
CA LEU A 657 -25.38 50.34 12.27
C LEU A 657 -25.92 49.84 13.60
N THR A 658 -25.52 50.41 14.72
CA THR A 658 -26.17 50.15 15.99
C THR A 658 -27.53 50.82 16.00
N THR A 659 -28.56 50.07 15.78
CA THR A 659 -29.91 50.50 16.15
C THR A 659 -30.07 50.30 17.65
N MET A 660 -29.88 51.33 18.44
CA MET A 660 -30.47 51.35 19.75
C MET A 660 -31.95 51.68 19.60
N GLY A 661 -32.78 50.72 19.98
CA GLY A 661 -34.18 50.86 20.39
C GLY A 661 -35.04 51.84 19.61
N THR A 662 -36.00 51.27 18.89
CA THR A 662 -37.33 51.90 18.57
C THR A 662 -37.27 53.29 18.12
N THR A 663 -36.62 53.63 17.06
CA THR A 663 -36.99 54.78 16.23
C THR A 663 -35.99 54.96 15.10
N GLN A 664 -36.47 54.72 13.91
CA GLN A 664 -35.93 55.32 12.70
C GLN A 664 -34.40 55.43 12.67
N ALA A 665 -33.77 54.35 12.28
CA ALA A 665 -32.43 54.45 11.77
C ALA A 665 -32.43 55.38 10.55
N MET A 666 -32.27 56.67 10.82
CA MET A 666 -32.05 57.61 9.76
C MET A 666 -30.70 57.37 9.16
N GLY A 667 -30.67 57.32 7.90
CA GLY A 667 -29.46 57.41 7.13
C GLY A 667 -29.04 56.25 6.26
N ILE A 668 -29.26 54.99 6.56
CA ILE A 668 -28.97 53.90 5.63
C ILE A 668 -30.10 52.86 5.57
N TYR A 669 -31.21 53.19 6.14
CA TYR A 669 -32.43 52.43 6.04
C TYR A 669 -33.45 53.14 5.17
N TYR A 670 -34.18 52.34 4.46
CA TYR A 670 -35.34 52.74 3.74
C TYR A 670 -36.53 51.91 4.22
N GLN A 671 -37.60 52.57 4.60
CA GLN A 671 -38.88 51.92 4.89
C GLN A 671 -39.72 51.94 3.60
N TYR A 672 -40.29 50.80 3.27
CA TYR A 672 -41.20 50.66 2.14
C TYR A 672 -42.36 49.75 2.54
N ASP A 673 -43.52 50.04 2.00
CA ASP A 673 -44.70 49.24 2.12
C ASP A 673 -44.68 48.19 1.01
N TYR A 674 -44.92 46.95 1.34
CA TYR A 674 -45.11 45.88 0.36
C TYR A 674 -46.38 45.11 0.63
N GLU A 675 -47.05 44.68 -0.39
CA GLU A 675 -48.26 43.87 -0.32
C GLU A 675 -47.91 42.41 -0.52
N LEU A 676 -48.29 41.58 0.45
CA LEU A 676 -48.10 40.16 0.39
C LEU A 676 -49.43 39.48 0.69
N GLU A 677 -49.97 38.68 -0.26
CA GLU A 677 -51.25 37.99 -0.13
C GLU A 677 -52.41 38.90 0.32
N GLY A 678 -52.48 40.07 -0.26
CA GLY A 678 -53.54 41.03 0.02
C GLY A 678 -53.39 41.77 1.37
N THR A 679 -52.29 41.60 2.06
CA THR A 679 -51.99 42.31 3.30
C THR A 679 -50.78 43.23 3.11
N THR A 680 -50.92 44.51 3.44
CA THR A 680 -49.84 45.50 3.38
C THR A 680 -48.94 45.35 4.63
N TYR A 681 -47.66 45.18 4.40
CA TYR A 681 -46.61 45.09 5.43
C TYR A 681 -45.66 46.28 5.29
N LEU A 682 -45.17 46.77 6.39
CA LEU A 682 -44.07 47.71 6.45
C LEU A 682 -42.76 46.98 6.44
N GLY A 683 -41.98 47.10 5.39
CA GLY A 683 -40.65 46.52 5.27
C GLY A 683 -39.55 47.53 5.58
N ASN A 684 -38.49 47.08 6.26
CA ASN A 684 -37.29 47.86 6.43
C ASN A 684 -36.24 47.39 5.47
N TYR A 685 -35.80 48.28 4.63
CA TYR A 685 -34.73 48.01 3.65
C TYR A 685 -33.38 48.37 4.27
N ALA A 686 -32.47 47.37 4.37
CA ALA A 686 -31.12 47.60 4.81
C ALA A 686 -30.13 47.29 3.67
N LEU A 687 -29.10 48.10 3.56
CA LEU A 687 -28.04 47.90 2.58
C LEU A 687 -27.29 46.60 2.88
N VAL A 688 -26.96 45.88 1.85
CA VAL A 688 -26.17 44.65 1.96
C VAL A 688 -24.73 45.03 2.38
N GLY A 689 -24.31 44.57 3.55
CA GLY A 689 -22.93 44.63 4.01
C GLY A 689 -22.03 43.62 3.31
N SER A 690 -20.74 43.67 3.56
CA SER A 690 -19.82 42.61 3.14
C SER A 690 -20.13 41.35 3.96
N SER A 691 -20.74 40.36 3.33
CA SER A 691 -21.15 39.11 3.98
C SER A 691 -20.02 38.14 4.28
N ASN A 692 -18.78 38.52 4.03
CA ASN A 692 -17.62 37.65 4.17
C ASN A 692 -16.92 37.75 5.54
N SER A 693 -17.57 38.29 6.58
CA SER A 693 -16.95 38.16 7.90
C SER A 693 -17.14 36.74 8.43
N LEU A 694 -16.05 36.07 8.62
CA LEU A 694 -15.95 34.72 9.24
C LEU A 694 -16.68 34.68 10.60
N SER A 695 -16.82 35.85 11.28
CA SER A 695 -17.58 36.00 12.52
C SER A 695 -19.06 35.68 12.35
N SER A 696 -19.69 35.94 11.19
CA SER A 696 -21.09 35.60 10.95
C SER A 696 -21.28 34.08 10.77
N ILE A 697 -20.30 33.39 10.15
CA ILE A 697 -20.32 31.95 10.02
C ILE A 697 -20.07 31.30 11.40
N LEU A 698 -19.13 31.82 12.17
CA LEU A 698 -18.79 31.28 13.50
C LEU A 698 -19.95 31.48 14.49
N SER A 699 -20.66 32.61 14.44
CA SER A 699 -21.84 32.85 15.32
C SER A 699 -23.01 31.93 15.01
N SER A 700 -23.15 31.47 13.75
CA SER A 700 -24.16 30.46 13.38
C SER A 700 -23.85 29.08 13.95
N PHE A 701 -22.56 28.75 14.10
CA PHE A 701 -22.11 27.47 14.70
C PHE A 701 -22.11 27.46 16.23
N ILE A 702 -21.94 28.62 16.89
CA ILE A 702 -21.80 28.72 18.35
C ILE A 702 -23.17 28.95 19.04
N GLY A 703 -24.25 29.12 18.27
CA GLY A 703 -25.61 29.13 18.81
C GLY A 703 -25.88 30.24 19.84
N SER A 704 -25.54 31.49 19.53
CA SER A 704 -25.99 32.61 20.38
C SER A 704 -27.45 32.92 20.10
N SER A 705 -28.31 32.24 20.89
CA SER A 705 -29.70 32.61 21.04
C SER A 705 -29.80 33.97 21.78
N SER A 706 -30.04 35.02 21.08
CA SER A 706 -30.74 36.13 21.74
C SER A 706 -31.43 37.04 20.75
N GLY A 707 -32.64 37.27 21.07
CA GLY A 707 -33.69 37.89 20.39
C GLY A 707 -33.41 39.13 19.57
N ASN A 708 -34.32 39.31 18.58
CA ASN A 708 -34.52 40.50 17.77
C ASN A 708 -33.24 41.25 17.34
N SER A 709 -32.34 40.60 16.70
CA SER A 709 -31.33 41.33 15.93
C SER A 709 -31.93 41.64 14.54
N MET A 710 -32.44 42.83 14.34
CA MET A 710 -32.48 43.41 13.02
C MET A 710 -31.10 43.18 12.41
N SER A 711 -31.01 42.51 11.26
CA SER A 711 -29.75 42.33 10.56
C SER A 711 -29.24 43.68 10.10
N THR A 712 -28.36 44.26 10.86
CA THR A 712 -27.73 45.50 10.55
C THR A 712 -26.70 45.25 9.45
N ALA A 713 -26.93 45.76 8.24
CA ALA A 713 -25.92 45.66 7.19
C ALA A 713 -24.73 46.53 7.56
N ASN A 714 -23.58 45.89 7.66
CA ASN A 714 -22.33 46.55 7.93
C ASN A 714 -21.73 47.05 6.57
N LEU A 715 -21.61 48.38 6.38
CA LEU A 715 -20.88 48.93 5.27
C LEU A 715 -19.39 49.08 5.64
N SER A 716 -18.56 48.15 5.15
CA SER A 716 -17.10 48.31 5.27
C SER A 716 -16.58 49.28 4.20
N LEU A 717 -15.46 49.95 4.48
CA LEU A 717 -14.79 50.80 3.51
C LEU A 717 -14.54 50.09 2.16
N ASN A 718 -14.12 48.84 2.22
CA ASN A 718 -13.89 48.03 1.02
C ASN A 718 -15.20 47.71 0.28
N ALA A 719 -16.31 47.44 0.98
CA ALA A 719 -17.58 47.11 0.36
C ALA A 719 -18.09 48.28 -0.52
N VAL A 720 -17.84 49.52 -0.12
CA VAL A 720 -18.22 50.71 -0.90
C VAL A 720 -17.16 51.13 -1.91
N GLY A 721 -16.07 50.40 -2.05
CA GLY A 721 -14.99 50.75 -2.99
C GLY A 721 -14.08 51.90 -2.52
N GLY A 722 -14.08 52.19 -1.22
CA GLY A 722 -13.25 53.24 -0.60
C GLY A 722 -11.80 52.86 -0.34
N SER A 723 -11.36 51.71 -0.80
CA SER A 723 -10.00 51.22 -0.67
C SER A 723 -9.51 50.59 -2.00
N ASP A 724 -8.25 50.91 -2.35
CA ASP A 724 -7.57 50.32 -3.53
C ASP A 724 -6.68 49.14 -3.19
N HIS A 725 -6.67 48.70 -1.92
CA HIS A 725 -5.92 47.52 -1.48
C HIS A 725 -6.78 46.27 -1.60
N PRO A 726 -6.24 45.17 -2.18
CA PRO A 726 -6.96 43.92 -2.25
C PRO A 726 -7.09 43.31 -0.84
N THR A 727 -8.26 42.77 -0.55
CA THR A 727 -8.49 42.00 0.69
C THR A 727 -8.13 40.55 0.54
N ARG A 728 -8.00 40.08 -0.71
CA ARG A 728 -7.61 38.72 -1.04
C ARG A 728 -6.86 38.65 -2.36
N ILE A 729 -5.77 37.93 -2.36
CA ILE A 729 -5.02 37.58 -3.56
C ILE A 729 -5.09 36.07 -3.72
N THR A 730 -5.70 35.62 -4.80
CA THR A 730 -5.87 34.20 -5.12
C THR A 730 -4.95 33.84 -6.28
N ILE A 731 -4.12 32.81 -6.08
CA ILE A 731 -3.13 32.34 -7.04
C ILE A 731 -3.56 30.96 -7.51
N TYR A 732 -3.67 30.79 -8.83
CA TYR A 732 -3.99 29.51 -9.48
C TYR A 732 -2.72 28.92 -10.08
N PRO A 733 -2.04 27.96 -9.42
CA PRO A 733 -0.83 27.33 -9.96
C PRO A 733 -1.09 26.60 -11.28
N ASN A 734 -0.04 26.42 -12.10
CA ASN A 734 -0.16 25.72 -13.38
C ASN A 734 -0.56 24.24 -13.21
N ASP A 735 0.02 23.58 -12.22
CA ASP A 735 -0.22 22.19 -11.83
C ASP A 735 0.13 21.99 -10.34
N PHE A 736 -0.11 20.80 -9.82
CA PHE A 736 0.16 20.48 -8.42
C PHE A 736 1.65 20.59 -8.05
N LYS A 737 2.56 20.40 -8.99
CA LYS A 737 4.00 20.56 -8.75
C LYS A 737 4.37 22.04 -8.65
N ASN A 738 3.80 22.88 -9.51
CA ASN A 738 4.00 24.34 -9.49
C ASN A 738 3.38 24.97 -8.24
N LYS A 739 2.37 24.35 -7.62
CA LYS A 739 1.83 24.78 -6.32
C LYS A 739 2.93 24.92 -5.27
N TYR A 740 3.84 23.96 -5.18
CA TYR A 740 4.96 24.04 -4.24
C TYR A 740 5.94 25.16 -4.60
N LEU A 741 6.13 25.47 -5.88
CA LEU A 741 6.95 26.61 -6.28
C LEU A 741 6.29 27.94 -5.89
N VAL A 742 4.94 28.02 -5.95
CA VAL A 742 4.17 29.16 -5.47
C VAL A 742 4.31 29.31 -3.96
N THR A 743 4.10 28.25 -3.18
CA THR A 743 4.23 28.32 -1.72
C THR A 743 5.66 28.61 -1.28
N ASP A 744 6.67 28.03 -1.91
CA ASP A 744 8.08 28.34 -1.67
C ASP A 744 8.41 29.82 -2.00
N TYR A 745 7.76 30.38 -3.03
CA TYR A 745 7.91 31.79 -3.36
C TYR A 745 7.27 32.67 -2.28
N LEU A 746 6.06 32.35 -1.83
CA LEU A 746 5.36 33.10 -0.78
C LEU A 746 6.12 33.07 0.55
N ASP A 747 6.76 31.94 0.88
CA ASP A 747 7.56 31.78 2.10
C ASP A 747 8.80 32.72 2.12
N LYS A 748 9.30 33.14 0.95
CA LYS A 748 10.42 34.12 0.90
C LYS A 748 10.06 35.45 1.54
N TRP A 749 8.77 35.84 1.53
CA TRP A 749 8.33 37.06 2.20
C TRP A 749 8.60 37.04 3.70
N ASN A 750 8.44 35.87 4.31
CA ASN A 750 8.60 35.67 5.76
C ASN A 750 10.03 35.34 6.17
N ASN A 751 10.96 35.19 5.21
CA ASN A 751 12.37 34.91 5.48
C ASN A 751 13.09 36.18 5.96
N LYS A 752 14.23 36.02 6.64
CA LYS A 752 15.06 37.13 7.14
C LYS A 752 15.94 37.79 6.07
N GLU A 753 15.76 37.47 4.80
CA GLU A 753 16.52 38.02 3.68
C GLU A 753 15.78 39.18 3.03
N ASP A 754 16.50 40.19 2.57
CA ASP A 754 15.93 41.30 1.86
C ASP A 754 15.37 40.88 0.48
N ILE A 755 14.22 41.39 0.09
CA ILE A 755 13.58 41.09 -1.19
C ILE A 755 13.97 42.18 -2.18
N VAL A 756 14.64 41.79 -3.27
CA VAL A 756 15.03 42.69 -4.34
C VAL A 756 13.97 42.64 -5.43
N LEU A 757 13.24 43.73 -5.61
CA LEU A 757 12.33 43.94 -6.73
C LEU A 757 13.04 44.75 -7.84
N PRO A 758 12.52 44.77 -9.05
CA PRO A 758 13.13 45.51 -10.15
C PRO A 758 13.29 47.00 -9.91
N ASP A 759 12.43 47.63 -9.11
CA ASP A 759 12.38 49.05 -8.80
C ASP A 759 12.89 49.41 -7.41
N ARG A 760 12.94 48.51 -6.47
CA ARG A 760 13.33 48.74 -5.06
C ARG A 760 13.72 47.47 -4.32
N THR A 761 14.35 47.62 -3.17
CA THR A 761 14.64 46.57 -2.23
C THR A 761 13.80 46.74 -0.96
N ILE A 762 13.08 45.69 -0.55
CA ILE A 762 12.27 45.66 0.67
C ILE A 762 13.06 44.95 1.73
N LYS A 763 13.34 45.64 2.85
CA LYS A 763 14.12 45.05 3.96
C LYS A 763 13.29 44.08 4.77
N ALA A 764 13.95 43.05 5.30
CA ALA A 764 13.29 42.06 6.14
C ALA A 764 12.68 42.67 7.43
N GLU A 765 13.31 43.71 7.98
CA GLU A 765 12.86 44.39 9.20
C GLU A 765 11.61 45.29 9.00
N GLU A 766 11.30 45.61 7.75
CA GLU A 766 10.17 46.52 7.37
C GLU A 766 8.91 45.72 6.97
N ARG A 767 8.97 44.37 7.06
CA ARG A 767 7.88 43.49 6.61
C ARG A 767 7.17 42.85 7.76
N ASP A 768 5.86 42.92 7.79
CA ASP A 768 5.03 42.12 8.64
C ASP A 768 4.87 40.69 8.05
N LYS A 769 4.71 39.71 8.92
CA LYS A 769 4.50 38.32 8.54
C LYS A 769 3.17 38.18 7.80
N VAL A 770 3.19 37.57 6.61
CA VAL A 770 2.00 37.26 5.86
C VAL A 770 1.85 35.76 5.75
N THR A 771 0.70 35.25 6.12
CA THR A 771 0.38 33.81 6.07
C THR A 771 -0.60 33.55 4.94
N TYR A 772 -0.30 32.55 4.12
CA TYR A 772 -1.20 32.11 3.06
C TYR A 772 -2.02 30.88 3.50
N ASN A 773 -3.12 30.63 2.81
CA ASN A 773 -3.96 29.46 3.03
C ASN A 773 -3.81 28.49 1.87
N ASP A 774 -3.55 27.23 2.20
CA ASP A 774 -3.51 26.09 1.28
C ASP A 774 -4.46 24.99 1.79
N ASN A 775 -5.74 25.20 1.53
CA ASN A 775 -6.77 24.24 1.98
C ASN A 775 -6.62 22.87 1.34
N LEU A 776 -6.07 22.80 0.12
CA LEU A 776 -5.88 21.55 -0.59
C LEU A 776 -4.83 20.67 0.10
N GLU A 777 -3.72 21.26 0.57
CA GLU A 777 -2.69 20.51 1.32
C GLU A 777 -3.26 19.90 2.60
N VAL A 778 -4.09 20.66 3.32
CA VAL A 778 -4.75 20.18 4.55
C VAL A 778 -5.66 19.00 4.24
N ILE A 779 -6.51 19.11 3.21
CA ILE A 779 -7.42 18.03 2.79
C ILE A 779 -6.64 16.78 2.39
N ILE A 780 -5.63 16.94 1.53
CA ILE A 780 -4.80 15.83 1.07
C ILE A 780 -4.03 15.18 2.23
N SER A 781 -3.49 15.98 3.15
CA SER A 781 -2.78 15.48 4.33
C SER A 781 -3.68 14.63 5.23
N ILE A 782 -4.93 15.06 5.45
CA ILE A 782 -5.92 14.31 6.21
C ILE A 782 -6.25 12.98 5.52
N ILE A 783 -6.54 13.02 4.21
CA ILE A 783 -6.86 11.83 3.42
C ILE A 783 -5.68 10.85 3.45
N LYS A 784 -4.46 11.33 3.22
CA LYS A 784 -3.24 10.51 3.31
C LYS A 784 -3.09 9.88 4.70
N THR A 785 -3.25 10.67 5.76
CA THR A 785 -3.15 10.17 7.14
C THR A 785 -4.17 9.07 7.42
N MET A 786 -5.43 9.25 6.99
CA MET A 786 -6.47 8.22 7.13
C MET A 786 -6.12 6.95 6.36
N ILE A 787 -5.63 7.09 5.12
CA ILE A 787 -5.21 5.96 4.28
C ILE A 787 -4.02 5.24 4.91
N ASP A 788 -3.04 5.98 5.43
CA ASP A 788 -1.86 5.41 6.07
C ASP A 788 -2.23 4.62 7.33
N ILE A 789 -3.12 5.14 8.18
CA ILE A 789 -3.62 4.42 9.37
C ILE A 789 -4.31 3.11 8.96
N VAL A 790 -5.22 3.16 7.98
CA VAL A 790 -5.91 1.97 7.48
C VAL A 790 -4.91 0.99 6.85
N THR A 791 -3.97 1.48 6.07
CA THR A 791 -2.94 0.66 5.41
C THR A 791 -2.04 -0.02 6.44
N ILE A 792 -1.58 0.70 7.47
CA ILE A 792 -0.78 0.14 8.58
C ILE A 792 -1.56 -0.94 9.32
N ALA A 793 -2.83 -0.71 9.65
CA ALA A 793 -3.69 -1.70 10.30
C ALA A 793 -3.84 -2.95 9.43
N LEU A 794 -4.11 -2.79 8.13
CA LEU A 794 -4.24 -3.91 7.19
C LEU A 794 -2.90 -4.65 7.00
N ILE A 795 -1.77 -3.94 6.95
CA ILE A 795 -0.43 -4.55 6.90
C ILE A 795 -0.18 -5.38 8.17
N ALA A 796 -0.56 -4.90 9.35
CA ALA A 796 -0.42 -5.64 10.60
C ALA A 796 -1.21 -6.96 10.57
N PHE A 797 -2.46 -6.94 10.12
CA PHE A 797 -3.28 -8.15 9.95
C PHE A 797 -2.73 -9.11 8.89
N THR A 798 -2.25 -8.57 7.76
CA THR A 798 -1.66 -9.40 6.70
C THR A 798 -0.30 -9.96 7.10
N ALA A 799 0.50 -9.25 7.90
CA ALA A 799 1.73 -9.76 8.48
C ALA A 799 1.47 -10.97 9.40
N LEU A 800 0.42 -10.92 10.23
CA LEU A 800 0.00 -12.06 11.04
C LEU A 800 -0.39 -13.26 10.15
N SER A 801 -1.16 -13.05 9.09
CA SER A 801 -1.52 -14.08 8.11
C SER A 801 -0.27 -14.69 7.45
N LEU A 802 0.73 -13.86 7.15
CA LEU A 802 2.00 -14.29 6.56
C LEU A 802 2.81 -15.18 7.51
N VAL A 803 2.83 -14.84 8.81
CA VAL A 803 3.46 -15.67 9.85
C VAL A 803 2.77 -17.05 9.92
N VAL A 804 1.44 -17.08 9.96
CA VAL A 804 0.65 -18.31 9.96
C VAL A 804 0.95 -19.17 8.72
N SER A 805 0.97 -18.54 7.52
CA SER A 805 1.33 -19.21 6.26
C SER A 805 2.75 -19.78 6.31
N THR A 806 3.72 -19.04 6.86
CA THR A 806 5.11 -19.49 7.00
C THR A 806 5.23 -20.72 7.91
N VAL A 807 4.53 -20.71 9.04
CA VAL A 807 4.46 -21.87 9.96
C VAL A 807 3.81 -23.07 9.27
N MET A 808 2.70 -22.85 8.54
CA MET A 808 2.03 -23.92 7.79
C MET A 808 2.96 -24.54 6.75
N ILE A 809 3.71 -23.72 6.00
CA ILE A 809 4.71 -24.19 5.03
C ILE A 809 5.78 -25.04 5.73
N ALA A 810 6.30 -24.59 6.87
CA ALA A 810 7.30 -25.32 7.63
C ALA A 810 6.77 -26.69 8.07
N ILE A 811 5.51 -26.76 8.54
CA ILE A 811 4.85 -28.02 8.92
C ILE A 811 4.71 -28.95 7.71
N ILE A 812 4.24 -28.43 6.57
CA ILE A 812 4.06 -29.24 5.36
C ILE A 812 5.40 -29.81 4.85
N ILE A 813 6.46 -28.97 4.84
CA ILE A 813 7.81 -29.44 4.48
C ILE A 813 8.28 -30.50 5.48
N TYR A 814 8.05 -30.30 6.79
CA TYR A 814 8.40 -31.28 7.81
C TYR A 814 7.70 -32.61 7.58
N VAL A 815 6.40 -32.63 7.32
CA VAL A 815 5.64 -33.84 6.97
C VAL A 815 6.20 -34.48 5.70
N SER A 816 6.58 -33.66 4.68
CA SER A 816 7.23 -34.16 3.46
C SER A 816 8.55 -34.89 3.74
N VAL A 817 9.33 -34.35 4.65
CA VAL A 817 10.59 -34.98 5.11
C VAL A 817 10.30 -36.32 5.79
N MET A 818 9.30 -36.38 6.69
CA MET A 818 8.94 -37.60 7.42
C MET A 818 8.50 -38.72 6.48
N GLU A 819 7.72 -38.43 5.44
CA GLU A 819 7.32 -39.44 4.44
C GLU A 819 8.49 -39.97 3.57
N ARG A 820 9.60 -39.26 3.53
CA ARG A 820 10.75 -39.56 2.68
C ARG A 820 11.98 -40.01 3.45
N ILE A 821 11.80 -40.42 4.72
CA ILE A 821 12.91 -40.84 5.59
C ILE A 821 13.71 -41.97 4.94
N LYS A 822 13.07 -42.97 4.32
CA LYS A 822 13.75 -44.05 3.60
C LYS A 822 14.61 -43.56 2.44
N GLU A 823 14.09 -42.61 1.63
CA GLU A 823 14.84 -41.98 0.51
C GLU A 823 16.09 -41.24 1.04
N ILE A 824 15.95 -40.52 2.17
CA ILE A 824 17.06 -39.84 2.85
C ILE A 824 18.10 -40.87 3.32
N GLY A 825 17.63 -41.97 3.91
CA GLY A 825 18.47 -43.10 4.35
C GLY A 825 19.30 -43.67 3.20
N VAL A 826 18.67 -43.94 2.06
CA VAL A 826 19.36 -44.44 0.84
C VAL A 826 20.41 -43.45 0.33
N ILE A 827 20.08 -42.15 0.22
CA ILE A 827 21.03 -41.12 -0.23
C ILE A 827 22.23 -41.05 0.72
N ARG A 828 21.99 -41.06 2.04
CA ARG A 828 23.04 -41.02 3.05
C ARG A 828 23.89 -42.28 3.04
N ALA A 829 23.29 -43.47 2.87
CA ALA A 829 24.00 -44.75 2.79
C ALA A 829 24.92 -44.86 1.57
N MET A 830 24.55 -44.17 0.47
CA MET A 830 25.42 -44.07 -0.75
C MET A 830 26.48 -42.97 -0.66
N GLY A 831 26.70 -42.38 0.54
CA GLY A 831 27.71 -41.35 0.75
C GLY A 831 27.25 -39.91 0.44
N GLY A 832 25.93 -39.65 0.36
CA GLY A 832 25.37 -38.31 0.25
C GLY A 832 25.63 -37.51 1.53
N ARG A 833 26.17 -36.27 1.39
CA ARG A 833 26.47 -35.42 2.55
C ARG A 833 25.22 -34.85 3.18
N LYS A 834 25.30 -34.49 4.47
CA LYS A 834 24.23 -33.77 5.19
C LYS A 834 23.81 -32.50 4.43
N LYS A 835 24.80 -31.76 3.85
CA LYS A 835 24.57 -30.56 3.04
C LYS A 835 23.83 -30.85 1.73
N ASP A 836 24.06 -31.99 1.10
CA ASP A 836 23.40 -32.36 -0.17
C ASP A 836 21.92 -32.70 0.06
N VAL A 837 21.59 -33.38 1.18
CA VAL A 837 20.21 -33.61 1.61
C VAL A 837 19.51 -32.29 1.92
N SER A 838 20.15 -31.41 2.71
CA SER A 838 19.60 -30.09 3.02
C SER A 838 19.35 -29.25 1.77
N ARG A 839 20.28 -29.26 0.79
CA ARG A 839 20.09 -28.56 -0.48
C ARG A 839 18.89 -29.05 -1.28
N LEU A 840 18.61 -30.35 -1.25
CA LEU A 840 17.46 -30.91 -1.95
C LEU A 840 16.15 -30.35 -1.42
N PHE A 841 15.98 -30.31 -0.08
CA PHE A 841 14.77 -29.79 0.55
C PHE A 841 14.68 -28.26 0.50
N ASN A 842 15.81 -27.54 0.59
CA ASN A 842 15.83 -26.11 0.39
C ASN A 842 15.44 -25.74 -1.07
N ALA A 843 15.91 -26.48 -2.07
CA ALA A 843 15.50 -26.28 -3.47
C ALA A 843 13.99 -26.51 -3.65
N GLU A 844 13.40 -27.50 -2.94
CA GLU A 844 11.96 -27.73 -2.93
C GLU A 844 11.21 -26.55 -2.30
N ALA A 845 11.67 -26.00 -1.17
CA ALA A 845 11.11 -24.81 -0.52
C ALA A 845 11.15 -23.57 -1.44
N TRP A 846 12.28 -23.33 -2.13
CA TRP A 846 12.41 -22.22 -3.07
C TRP A 846 11.43 -22.30 -4.24
N MET A 847 11.24 -23.50 -4.81
CA MET A 847 10.28 -23.72 -5.88
C MET A 847 8.83 -23.53 -5.40
N LEU A 848 8.49 -24.02 -4.21
CA LEU A 848 7.18 -23.80 -3.62
C LEU A 848 6.92 -22.31 -3.41
N GLY A 849 7.91 -21.55 -2.92
CA GLY A 849 7.81 -20.11 -2.78
C GLY A 849 7.58 -19.36 -4.09
N LEU A 850 8.30 -19.76 -5.14
CA LEU A 850 8.11 -19.19 -6.47
C LEU A 850 6.70 -19.45 -7.01
N PHE A 851 6.23 -20.71 -6.95
CA PHE A 851 4.90 -21.07 -7.41
C PHE A 851 3.80 -20.40 -6.59
N SER A 852 3.95 -20.31 -5.26
CA SER A 852 3.00 -19.63 -4.38
C SER A 852 2.97 -18.13 -4.61
N GLY A 853 4.13 -17.51 -4.85
CA GLY A 853 4.25 -16.10 -5.19
C GLY A 853 3.55 -15.77 -6.51
N VAL A 854 3.87 -16.52 -7.58
CA VAL A 854 3.26 -16.32 -8.91
C VAL A 854 1.76 -16.57 -8.86
N PHE A 855 1.31 -17.64 -8.21
CA PHE A 855 -0.11 -17.98 -8.10
C PHE A 855 -0.86 -16.95 -7.25
N GLY A 856 -0.27 -16.49 -6.13
CA GLY A 856 -0.84 -15.45 -5.29
C GLY A 856 -1.02 -14.13 -6.03
N ILE A 857 -0.01 -13.68 -6.78
CA ILE A 857 -0.08 -12.47 -7.61
C ILE A 857 -1.14 -12.62 -8.72
N ALA A 858 -1.22 -13.77 -9.39
CA ALA A 858 -2.24 -14.02 -10.40
C ALA A 858 -3.67 -13.89 -9.82
N ILE A 859 -3.92 -14.46 -8.64
CA ILE A 859 -5.20 -14.29 -7.93
C ILE A 859 -5.44 -12.83 -7.57
N THR A 860 -4.41 -12.10 -7.11
CA THR A 860 -4.54 -10.68 -6.76
C THR A 860 -4.94 -9.85 -7.97
N TYR A 861 -4.37 -10.06 -9.16
CA TYR A 861 -4.81 -9.37 -10.38
C TYR A 861 -6.26 -9.69 -10.75
N VAL A 862 -6.72 -10.91 -10.52
CA VAL A 862 -8.15 -11.28 -10.71
C VAL A 862 -9.02 -10.50 -9.71
N ILE A 863 -8.66 -10.49 -8.42
CA ILE A 863 -9.39 -9.74 -7.39
C ILE A 863 -9.40 -8.25 -7.71
N GLN A 864 -8.28 -7.68 -8.11
CA GLN A 864 -8.14 -6.28 -8.54
C GLN A 864 -9.10 -5.94 -9.69
N THR A 865 -9.16 -6.79 -10.72
CA THR A 865 -10.05 -6.58 -11.87
C THR A 865 -11.52 -6.63 -11.45
N VAL A 866 -11.90 -7.60 -10.62
CA VAL A 866 -13.27 -7.73 -10.09
C VAL A 866 -13.63 -6.52 -9.21
N LEU A 867 -12.71 -6.08 -8.33
CA LEU A 867 -12.92 -4.94 -7.46
C LEU A 867 -13.12 -3.64 -8.27
N ASN A 868 -12.24 -3.37 -9.23
CA ASN A 868 -12.35 -2.20 -10.10
C ASN A 868 -13.64 -2.24 -10.95
N PHE A 869 -14.08 -3.42 -11.39
CA PHE A 869 -15.35 -3.59 -12.10
C PHE A 869 -16.56 -3.28 -11.22
N ILE A 870 -16.59 -3.78 -9.97
CA ILE A 870 -17.68 -3.51 -9.01
C ILE A 870 -17.74 -2.01 -8.66
N ILE A 871 -16.59 -1.38 -8.45
CA ILE A 871 -16.51 0.05 -8.12
C ILE A 871 -16.97 0.88 -9.33
N GLY A 872 -16.53 0.54 -10.54
CA GLY A 872 -16.97 1.22 -11.76
C GLY A 872 -18.47 1.13 -12.04
N LEU A 873 -19.15 0.07 -11.58
CA LEU A 873 -20.62 -0.04 -11.67
C LEU A 873 -21.36 0.89 -10.71
N ASN A 874 -20.82 1.12 -9.50
CA ASN A 874 -21.48 1.91 -8.47
C ASN A 874 -21.05 3.38 -8.45
N PHE A 875 -19.85 3.67 -8.96
CA PHE A 875 -19.22 5.00 -8.92
C PHE A 875 -18.56 5.28 -10.27
N ALA A 876 -19.36 5.74 -11.24
CA ALA A 876 -18.93 5.93 -12.63
C ALA A 876 -17.73 6.89 -12.83
N ASN A 877 -17.48 7.77 -11.84
CA ASN A 877 -16.45 8.82 -11.92
C ASN A 877 -15.19 8.48 -11.10
N ILE A 878 -15.13 7.34 -10.44
CA ILE A 878 -13.95 6.95 -9.67
C ILE A 878 -13.08 6.07 -10.57
N GLY A 879 -11.84 6.45 -10.77
CA GLY A 879 -10.85 5.69 -11.53
C GLY A 879 -10.49 4.33 -10.90
N MET A 880 -9.40 3.71 -11.34
CA MET A 880 -8.96 2.42 -10.80
C MET A 880 -8.47 2.58 -9.35
N ILE A 881 -9.27 2.11 -8.38
CA ILE A 881 -8.92 2.15 -6.94
C ILE A 881 -7.92 1.05 -6.55
N ALA A 882 -7.85 -0.04 -7.29
CA ALA A 882 -6.87 -1.09 -7.05
C ALA A 882 -5.90 -1.16 -8.24
N ASN A 883 -4.62 -0.97 -7.98
CA ASN A 883 -3.56 -1.06 -8.99
C ASN A 883 -2.27 -1.58 -8.35
N LEU A 884 -1.83 -2.78 -8.74
CA LEU A 884 -0.57 -3.34 -8.28
C LEU A 884 0.50 -3.15 -9.35
N PRO A 885 1.49 -2.26 -9.15
CA PRO A 885 2.59 -2.07 -10.08
C PRO A 885 3.40 -3.37 -10.27
N ILE A 886 3.87 -3.63 -11.49
CA ILE A 886 4.64 -4.84 -11.83
C ILE A 886 5.88 -4.96 -10.92
N LEU A 887 6.55 -3.87 -10.61
CA LEU A 887 7.71 -3.87 -9.72
C LEU A 887 7.34 -4.35 -8.30
N ALA A 888 6.22 -3.87 -7.74
CA ALA A 888 5.70 -4.31 -6.44
C ALA A 888 5.34 -5.81 -6.47
N ALA A 889 4.70 -6.29 -7.55
CA ALA A 889 4.39 -7.69 -7.74
C ALA A 889 5.65 -8.57 -7.73
N LEU A 890 6.73 -8.14 -8.41
CA LEU A 890 8.03 -8.84 -8.41
C LEU A 890 8.67 -8.88 -7.01
N ILE A 891 8.58 -7.78 -6.26
CA ILE A 891 9.08 -7.72 -4.87
C ILE A 891 8.31 -8.70 -3.98
N VAL A 892 7.00 -8.78 -4.10
CA VAL A 892 6.17 -9.73 -3.33
C VAL A 892 6.52 -11.18 -3.67
N ILE A 893 6.77 -11.52 -4.95
CA ILE A 893 7.25 -12.85 -5.36
C ILE A 893 8.60 -13.15 -4.70
N LEU A 894 9.53 -12.19 -4.69
CA LEU A 894 10.84 -12.35 -4.04
C LEU A 894 10.69 -12.59 -2.53
N ILE A 895 9.83 -11.82 -1.86
CA ILE A 895 9.49 -12.01 -0.44
C ILE A 895 8.92 -13.42 -0.19
N SER A 896 8.02 -13.89 -1.06
CA SER A 896 7.47 -15.25 -0.99
C SER A 896 8.56 -16.32 -1.04
N ILE A 897 9.51 -16.21 -1.97
CA ILE A 897 10.64 -17.13 -2.09
C ILE A 897 11.50 -17.10 -0.82
N LEU A 898 11.78 -15.91 -0.31
CA LEU A 898 12.62 -15.73 0.88
C LEU A 898 11.98 -16.33 2.15
N LEU A 899 10.70 -16.07 2.35
CA LEU A 899 9.93 -16.62 3.49
C LEU A 899 9.84 -18.13 3.46
N THR A 900 9.56 -18.72 2.28
CA THR A 900 9.51 -20.17 2.14
C THR A 900 10.89 -20.80 2.29
N ALA A 901 11.97 -20.13 1.85
CA ALA A 901 13.33 -20.55 2.09
C ALA A 901 13.65 -20.60 3.60
N ILE A 902 13.28 -19.56 4.35
CA ILE A 902 13.45 -19.50 5.81
C ILE A 902 12.64 -20.62 6.50
N ALA A 903 11.37 -20.78 6.11
CA ALA A 903 10.49 -21.83 6.64
C ALA A 903 11.06 -23.25 6.41
N GLY A 904 11.77 -23.45 5.27
CA GLY A 904 12.39 -24.72 4.91
C GLY A 904 13.67 -25.05 5.66
N ILE A 905 14.37 -24.09 6.28
CA ILE A 905 15.68 -24.32 6.91
C ILE A 905 15.62 -25.38 8.02
N ILE A 906 14.66 -25.26 8.94
CA ILE A 906 14.53 -26.16 10.09
C ILE A 906 14.17 -27.58 9.63
N PRO A 907 13.15 -27.81 8.78
CA PRO A 907 12.84 -29.14 8.25
C PRO A 907 14.01 -29.76 7.44
N ALA A 908 14.67 -28.97 6.60
CA ALA A 908 15.82 -29.44 5.80
C ALA A 908 17.01 -29.85 6.68
N ALA A 909 17.29 -29.10 7.75
CA ALA A 909 18.33 -29.44 8.71
C ALA A 909 17.97 -30.71 9.51
N SER A 910 16.68 -30.86 9.88
CA SER A 910 16.18 -32.09 10.56
C SER A 910 16.33 -33.31 9.65
N ALA A 911 15.98 -33.19 8.35
CA ALA A 911 16.17 -34.22 7.33
C ALA A 911 17.66 -34.65 7.23
N ALA A 912 18.56 -33.66 7.16
CA ALA A 912 19.99 -33.92 7.01
C ALA A 912 20.65 -34.62 8.22
N ARG A 913 20.06 -34.49 9.42
CA ARG A 913 20.58 -35.06 10.65
C ARG A 913 20.05 -36.48 10.93
N LYS A 914 19.12 -37.01 10.12
CA LYS A 914 18.60 -38.36 10.30
C LYS A 914 19.72 -39.40 10.13
N ASP A 915 19.77 -40.34 11.07
CA ASP A 915 20.70 -41.46 11.01
C ASP A 915 20.32 -42.41 9.85
N PRO A 916 21.28 -42.78 8.95
CA PRO A 916 21.00 -43.66 7.81
C PRO A 916 20.43 -45.02 8.22
N VAL A 917 20.95 -45.62 9.29
CA VAL A 917 20.53 -46.96 9.76
C VAL A 917 19.09 -46.93 10.24
N VAL A 918 18.77 -45.93 11.08
CA VAL A 918 17.40 -45.73 11.59
C VAL A 918 16.44 -45.43 10.44
N ALA A 919 16.86 -44.56 9.49
CA ALA A 919 16.04 -44.16 8.34
C ALA A 919 15.72 -45.34 7.40
N LEU A 920 16.61 -46.30 7.24
CA LEU A 920 16.41 -47.48 6.39
C LEU A 920 15.54 -48.58 7.09
N ARG A 921 15.50 -48.59 8.41
CA ARG A 921 14.72 -49.54 9.21
C ARG A 921 13.30 -49.12 9.57
N THR A 922 12.97 -47.83 9.37
CA THR A 922 11.59 -47.32 9.59
C THR A 922 10.65 -47.98 8.58
N GLU A 923 9.63 -48.68 9.03
CA GLU A 923 8.54 -49.24 8.19
C GLU A 923 7.65 -48.17 7.57
#